data_13b473e516e85599b938c0ffe050322c
#
_entry.id   13b473e516e85599b938c0ffe050322c
#
_cell.length_a   1.000
_cell.length_b   1.000
_cell.length_c   1.000
_cell.angle_alpha   90.00
_cell.angle_beta   90.00
_cell.angle_gamma   90.00
#
_symmetry.space_group_name_H-M   'P 1'
#
loop_
_entity.id
_entity.type
_entity.pdbx_description
1 polymer ?
#
loop_
_entity_poly.entity_id
_entity_poly.type
_entity_poly.pdbx_seq_one_letter_code
_entity_poly.pdbx_strand_id
1 'polypeptide(L)'
;MKKSILISLLALLMMGCQVSGGSSLKVEETTVEMRKNPEGVAVSAPRFSWQLVTDKQDVMQTAYQIEVADSDKGLQTGSGLVWNSGRVESGQSVLVKYAGAPLESGQKYWWRVTVWTNTGDKAQSSIQYWSMALLDSSDWKAGWIGLNDSTNLKLDGERTILPARYLRKEFDLPSQPKRAVLYVSGVGSSVCYMNGERIGNDVFGPLPTWYDASVSYLTYDVTPLLKSGTNAIGVALGNGRYLSMRANGMVGFGLPRLMAQLNIEYDNGETVSVVSDDSWKATNHGPITANNEFDGEHYDARLELGKWTESGYDDSGWQLAERMEAPKGKLVAQLSPSLKVMEEIKPISVKSVGDGRYIVDMGQNMVGIQQVKLRGKKDKPITMRFAEVLKDNGTELYLDNLRSALVTDIYTPAADGEFVWEPLFVYHGFRFMEISGLDYEPAADDFTGKVVYDEMATNGTFETSEELINRLHKNAYWGIRGNYRGMPTDCPQRDERLGWLGDRTTGAYGESFIFGNALMYKKWLVDIEESMNENGSISVVSPRYWTIFHDDVTWPAAYFYVADMLYRQFGDDSSIKERYPSMKRWVNHMTETKMKDYILVKDEYGDWCMPPESPELIHSEDPARKTNGEVLSTTVFYSILQLMEKFAQMNGLPADAEEYAALAIKVKDAYNKKFFNTETAQYDNNTVTANLLSLRLGLVPDGYEDKVFANVVEKTEKDCKGHVSAGVLGIQHLMRGLTEYGGLELAYKIVTNDTYPSWGYMIKKGATTIWELWNGDTANPAMNSRNHVMLLGDLLIWFYEDLAGIKNTPASVGFKQILMEPVFPEKLNYVNASHVSPYGRIGSSWKRDGNKLEWNVEIPANTTATVKLPLDFHVQVDAGQAGIHSVEEADGKLVVELGSGKYVFMSE
;
A
#
# COMPACT_ATOMS: atom_id res chain seq x y z
N MET A 1 -2.26 35.79 41.84
CA MET A 1 -1.26 35.39 42.86
C MET A 1 -0.93 33.93 42.70
N LYS A 2 0.35 33.71 42.50
CA LYS A 2 1.16 32.48 42.56
C LYS A 2 0.59 31.16 42.05
N LYS A 3 1.15 30.77 40.89
CA LYS A 3 1.21 29.43 40.31
C LYS A 3 2.08 28.54 41.22
N SER A 4 1.64 27.31 41.45
CA SER A 4 2.50 26.26 41.99
C SER A 4 2.51 25.11 40.98
N ILE A 5 3.68 24.90 40.41
CA ILE A 5 4.03 23.76 39.53
C ILE A 5 4.39 22.62 40.47
N LEU A 6 3.68 21.49 40.34
CA LEU A 6 4.01 20.25 41.05
C LEU A 6 4.85 19.36 40.09
N ILE A 7 6.16 19.33 40.37
CA ILE A 7 7.09 18.37 39.77
C ILE A 7 7.09 17.12 40.66
N SER A 8 6.59 16.01 40.13
CA SER A 8 6.68 14.72 40.79
C SER A 8 7.99 14.04 40.42
N LEU A 9 8.95 14.07 41.34
CA LEU A 9 10.14 13.24 41.31
C LEU A 9 9.74 11.79 41.67
N LEU A 10 9.93 10.87 40.72
CA LEU A 10 9.88 9.43 41.01
C LEU A 10 11.29 9.00 41.47
N ALA A 11 11.42 8.72 42.74
CA ALA A 11 12.61 8.09 43.28
C ALA A 11 12.64 6.60 42.93
N LEU A 12 13.66 6.17 42.20
CA LEU A 12 13.97 4.76 41.97
C LEU A 12 14.46 4.15 43.33
N LEU A 13 13.63 3.26 43.89
CA LEU A 13 14.12 2.29 44.86
C LEU A 13 14.85 1.17 44.10
N MET A 14 16.17 1.13 44.25
CA MET A 14 16.95 -0.06 43.88
C MET A 14 16.68 -1.17 44.90
N MET A 15 15.76 -2.06 44.60
CA MET A 15 15.74 -3.39 45.22
C MET A 15 16.50 -4.34 44.29
N GLY A 16 17.67 -4.80 44.75
CA GLY A 16 18.39 -5.87 44.11
C GLY A 16 17.57 -7.16 44.10
N CYS A 17 16.90 -7.46 43.03
CA CYS A 17 16.48 -8.81 42.72
C CYS A 17 17.63 -9.51 41.99
N GLN A 18 18.16 -10.57 42.59
CA GLN A 18 18.96 -11.54 41.85
C GLN A 18 18.11 -12.10 40.70
N VAL A 19 18.41 -11.65 39.49
CA VAL A 19 17.81 -12.22 38.29
C VAL A 19 18.46 -13.61 38.09
N SER A 20 17.67 -14.65 38.31
CA SER A 20 17.98 -15.97 37.77
C SER A 20 18.13 -15.80 36.25
N GLY A 21 19.29 -16.19 35.68
CA GLY A 21 19.65 -16.01 34.31
C GLY A 21 18.70 -16.75 33.34
N GLY A 22 17.55 -16.14 33.06
CA GLY A 22 16.71 -16.48 31.90
C GLY A 22 17.33 -15.88 30.65
N SER A 23 17.38 -16.60 29.55
CA SER A 23 17.79 -16.08 28.23
C SER A 23 16.99 -14.82 27.91
N SER A 24 17.66 -13.74 27.49
CA SER A 24 17.00 -12.52 26.98
C SER A 24 16.39 -12.72 25.60
N LEU A 25 16.65 -13.86 24.97
CA LEU A 25 16.14 -14.20 23.64
C LEU A 25 14.62 -14.45 23.66
N LYS A 26 13.91 -13.76 22.77
CA LYS A 26 12.47 -13.94 22.53
C LYS A 26 12.22 -14.19 21.06
N VAL A 27 11.10 -14.86 20.77
CA VAL A 27 10.55 -15.04 19.44
C VAL A 27 9.26 -14.21 19.37
N GLU A 28 9.26 -13.17 18.53
CA GLU A 28 8.17 -12.23 18.40
C GLU A 28 7.75 -12.09 16.93
N GLU A 29 6.75 -11.25 16.63
CA GLU A 29 6.24 -10.96 15.29
C GLU A 29 5.99 -12.22 14.44
N THR A 30 5.39 -13.24 15.06
CA THR A 30 5.05 -14.50 14.41
C THR A 30 3.87 -14.34 13.45
N THR A 31 4.03 -14.75 12.19
CA THR A 31 3.02 -14.57 11.14
C THR A 31 2.84 -15.82 10.29
N VAL A 32 1.65 -15.95 9.69
CA VAL A 32 1.32 -16.90 8.62
C VAL A 32 0.94 -16.08 7.39
N GLU A 33 1.60 -16.31 6.26
CA GLU A 33 1.44 -15.50 5.03
C GLU A 33 1.49 -13.99 5.34
N MET A 34 2.51 -13.57 6.11
CA MET A 34 2.75 -12.18 6.52
C MET A 34 1.63 -11.54 7.38
N ARG A 35 0.67 -12.32 7.92
CA ARG A 35 -0.44 -11.85 8.77
C ARG A 35 -0.38 -12.49 10.16
N LYS A 36 -0.75 -11.73 11.18
CA LYS A 36 -0.92 -12.26 12.56
C LYS A 36 -2.28 -12.94 12.69
N ASN A 37 -2.29 -14.21 13.07
CA ASN A 37 -3.50 -14.99 13.32
C ASN A 37 -4.58 -14.83 12.23
N PRO A 38 -4.26 -15.03 10.94
CA PRO A 38 -5.20 -14.77 9.87
C PRO A 38 -6.35 -15.76 9.82
N GLU A 39 -7.57 -15.25 9.57
CA GLU A 39 -8.70 -16.08 9.16
C GLU A 39 -8.74 -16.15 7.62
N GLY A 40 -9.06 -17.33 7.07
CA GLY A 40 -9.28 -17.52 5.65
C GLY A 40 -8.03 -17.57 4.78
N VAL A 41 -7.00 -18.31 5.17
CA VAL A 41 -5.79 -18.52 4.34
C VAL A 41 -6.08 -19.51 3.22
N ALA A 42 -5.91 -19.08 1.96
CA ALA A 42 -6.18 -19.91 0.77
C ALA A 42 -4.98 -20.72 0.27
N VAL A 43 -3.78 -20.45 0.78
CA VAL A 43 -2.56 -21.14 0.35
C VAL A 43 -2.50 -22.52 1.00
N SER A 44 -2.46 -23.58 0.18
CA SER A 44 -2.46 -24.97 0.66
C SER A 44 -1.22 -25.36 1.46
N ALA A 45 -0.10 -24.64 1.28
CA ALA A 45 1.13 -24.80 2.05
C ALA A 45 1.59 -23.43 2.56
N PRO A 46 0.94 -22.88 3.62
CA PRO A 46 1.23 -21.55 4.13
C PRO A 46 2.65 -21.41 4.64
N ARG A 47 3.16 -20.16 4.65
CA ARG A 47 4.52 -19.85 5.04
C ARG A 47 4.53 -19.11 6.37
N PHE A 48 5.46 -19.51 7.23
CA PHE A 48 5.64 -18.99 8.59
C PHE A 48 6.81 -18.01 8.64
N SER A 49 6.66 -16.94 9.40
CA SER A 49 7.77 -16.02 9.70
C SER A 49 7.77 -15.64 11.17
N TRP A 50 8.96 -15.30 11.68
CA TRP A 50 9.16 -14.84 13.05
C TRP A 50 10.40 -13.97 13.14
N GLN A 51 10.45 -13.11 14.15
CA GLN A 51 11.61 -12.29 14.47
C GLN A 51 12.24 -12.73 15.79
N LEU A 52 13.55 -12.57 15.89
CA LEU A 52 14.30 -12.78 17.11
C LEU A 52 14.57 -11.42 17.77
N VAL A 53 14.27 -11.31 19.06
CA VAL A 53 14.52 -10.10 19.86
C VAL A 53 15.44 -10.46 21.02
N THR A 54 16.56 -9.74 21.14
CA THR A 54 17.54 -9.94 22.21
C THR A 54 18.36 -8.67 22.41
N ASP A 55 18.95 -8.52 23.59
CA ASP A 55 19.92 -7.48 23.93
C ASP A 55 21.39 -7.94 23.72
N LYS A 56 21.61 -9.20 23.35
CA LYS A 56 22.93 -9.72 23.00
C LYS A 56 23.33 -9.31 21.60
N GLN A 57 24.63 -9.19 21.36
CA GLN A 57 25.23 -8.96 20.04
C GLN A 57 25.54 -10.26 19.33
N ASP A 58 25.65 -10.21 18.00
CA ASP A 58 26.03 -11.31 17.11
C ASP A 58 25.19 -12.58 17.30
N VAL A 59 23.88 -12.41 17.44
CA VAL A 59 22.93 -13.51 17.61
C VAL A 59 22.38 -13.96 16.25
N MET A 60 22.71 -15.19 15.89
CA MET A 60 22.23 -15.84 14.66
C MET A 60 21.42 -17.09 15.01
N GLN A 61 20.28 -17.28 14.38
CA GLN A 61 19.56 -18.54 14.44
C GLN A 61 20.38 -19.64 13.76
N THR A 62 20.56 -20.76 14.46
CA THR A 62 21.23 -21.95 13.92
C THR A 62 20.24 -23.05 13.55
N ALA A 63 19.11 -23.10 14.26
CA ALA A 63 18.06 -24.08 13.99
C ALA A 63 16.69 -23.56 14.39
N TYR A 64 15.65 -24.18 13.82
CA TYR A 64 14.26 -23.99 14.23
C TYR A 64 13.51 -25.32 14.31
N GLN A 65 12.37 -25.33 14.99
CA GLN A 65 11.37 -26.39 14.98
C GLN A 65 9.99 -25.78 14.97
N ILE A 66 9.17 -26.09 13.98
CA ILE A 66 7.77 -25.68 13.88
C ILE A 66 6.90 -26.86 14.28
N GLU A 67 5.92 -26.60 15.13
CA GLU A 67 4.88 -27.56 15.50
C GLU A 67 3.52 -26.97 15.15
N VAL A 68 2.68 -27.76 14.51
CA VAL A 68 1.30 -27.42 14.11
C VAL A 68 0.36 -28.48 14.63
N ALA A 69 -0.77 -28.09 15.21
CA ALA A 69 -1.80 -28.97 15.72
C ALA A 69 -3.22 -28.50 15.30
N ASP A 70 -4.19 -29.38 15.41
CA ASP A 70 -5.63 -29.13 15.21
C ASP A 70 -6.30 -28.43 16.40
N SER A 71 -5.57 -28.25 17.51
CA SER A 71 -6.03 -27.59 18.72
C SER A 71 -4.86 -27.01 19.52
N ASP A 72 -5.13 -25.96 20.31
CA ASP A 72 -4.13 -25.37 21.22
C ASP A 72 -3.71 -26.37 22.31
N LYS A 73 -4.67 -27.19 22.82
CA LYS A 73 -4.41 -28.25 23.79
C LYS A 73 -3.53 -29.35 23.18
N GLY A 74 -3.78 -29.70 21.90
CA GLY A 74 -2.97 -30.67 21.16
C GLY A 74 -1.51 -30.23 21.08
N LEU A 75 -1.29 -28.93 20.82
CA LEU A 75 0.03 -28.34 20.77
C LEU A 75 0.74 -28.31 22.15
N GLN A 76 -0.03 -28.03 23.23
CA GLN A 76 0.50 -28.01 24.60
C GLN A 76 0.92 -29.42 25.09
N THR A 77 0.13 -30.43 24.74
CA THR A 77 0.35 -31.83 25.19
C THR A 77 1.23 -32.66 24.24
N GLY A 78 1.48 -32.16 23.03
CA GLY A 78 2.17 -32.87 21.96
C GLY A 78 1.32 -33.99 21.33
N SER A 79 0.02 -34.03 21.59
CA SER A 79 -0.95 -34.94 21.00
C SER A 79 -1.79 -34.24 19.92
N GLY A 80 -2.07 -34.92 18.79
CA GLY A 80 -2.83 -34.28 17.70
C GLY A 80 -2.00 -33.32 16.85
N LEU A 81 -0.67 -33.53 16.81
CA LEU A 81 0.18 -32.78 15.91
C LEU A 81 -0.12 -33.15 14.45
N VAL A 82 -0.47 -32.15 13.66
CA VAL A 82 -0.68 -32.26 12.21
C VAL A 82 0.68 -32.21 11.49
N TRP A 83 1.61 -31.44 12.05
CA TRP A 83 2.97 -31.35 11.54
C TRP A 83 3.96 -31.02 12.67
N ASN A 84 5.12 -31.63 12.56
CA ASN A 84 6.30 -31.28 13.35
C ASN A 84 7.50 -31.35 12.40
N SER A 85 8.13 -30.21 12.15
CA SER A 85 9.29 -30.13 11.26
C SER A 85 10.50 -30.90 11.79
N GLY A 86 10.48 -31.34 13.07
CA GLY A 86 11.69 -31.66 13.78
C GLY A 86 12.62 -30.46 13.91
N ARG A 87 13.79 -30.67 14.50
CA ARG A 87 14.83 -29.63 14.52
C ARG A 87 15.50 -29.54 13.15
N VAL A 88 15.32 -28.40 12.48
CA VAL A 88 15.90 -28.09 11.18
C VAL A 88 17.09 -27.15 11.38
N GLU A 89 18.29 -27.57 10.99
CA GLU A 89 19.51 -26.75 11.06
C GLU A 89 19.48 -25.70 9.95
N SER A 90 18.97 -24.50 10.28
CA SER A 90 18.77 -23.39 9.33
C SER A 90 18.61 -22.05 10.03
N GLY A 91 19.22 -21.02 9.45
CA GLY A 91 19.02 -19.62 9.83
C GLY A 91 17.78 -18.94 9.21
N GLN A 92 16.96 -19.68 8.44
CA GLN A 92 15.74 -19.13 7.84
C GLN A 92 14.68 -18.87 8.91
N SER A 93 14.15 -17.67 8.94
CA SER A 93 13.05 -17.25 9.84
C SER A 93 11.96 -16.46 9.12
N VAL A 94 12.06 -16.34 7.79
CA VAL A 94 11.13 -15.60 6.94
C VAL A 94 10.59 -16.56 5.87
N LEU A 95 9.26 -16.62 5.75
CA LEU A 95 8.51 -17.38 4.75
C LEU A 95 8.88 -18.87 4.68
N VAL A 96 9.05 -19.50 5.85
CA VAL A 96 9.33 -20.95 5.98
C VAL A 96 8.07 -21.73 5.62
N LYS A 97 8.15 -22.55 4.57
CA LYS A 97 7.00 -23.24 3.98
C LYS A 97 6.54 -24.39 4.87
N TYR A 98 5.22 -24.53 5.05
CA TYR A 98 4.59 -25.71 5.61
C TYR A 98 4.89 -26.94 4.74
N ALA A 99 5.27 -28.06 5.38
CA ALA A 99 5.62 -29.31 4.71
C ALA A 99 4.95 -30.54 5.39
N GLY A 100 3.81 -30.33 6.05
CA GLY A 100 3.02 -31.35 6.69
C GLY A 100 1.99 -32.02 5.77
N ALA A 101 1.03 -32.72 6.37
CA ALA A 101 -0.10 -33.29 5.65
C ALA A 101 -0.96 -32.17 5.01
N PRO A 102 -1.74 -32.47 3.95
CA PRO A 102 -2.66 -31.51 3.36
C PRO A 102 -3.58 -30.90 4.42
N LEU A 103 -3.74 -29.58 4.35
CA LEU A 103 -4.61 -28.81 5.25
C LEU A 103 -6.05 -28.85 4.74
N GLU A 104 -7.01 -28.95 5.68
CA GLU A 104 -8.43 -29.06 5.34
C GLU A 104 -9.11 -27.70 5.20
N SER A 105 -10.05 -27.61 4.29
CA SER A 105 -10.86 -26.45 3.99
C SER A 105 -11.62 -25.97 5.24
N GLY A 106 -11.54 -24.69 5.53
CA GLY A 106 -12.20 -24.05 6.67
C GLY A 106 -11.67 -24.42 8.05
N GLN A 107 -10.70 -25.34 8.16
CA GLN A 107 -10.16 -25.80 9.43
C GLN A 107 -9.26 -24.74 10.08
N LYS A 108 -9.29 -24.68 11.43
CA LYS A 108 -8.39 -23.85 12.25
C LYS A 108 -7.23 -24.68 12.76
N TYR A 109 -6.03 -24.12 12.70
CA TYR A 109 -4.80 -24.73 13.14
C TYR A 109 -4.08 -23.82 14.12
N TRP A 110 -3.34 -24.40 15.06
CA TRP A 110 -2.51 -23.70 16.02
C TRP A 110 -1.05 -24.10 15.78
N TRP A 111 -0.14 -23.14 16.00
CA TRP A 111 1.27 -23.38 15.77
C TRP A 111 2.15 -22.62 16.74
N ARG A 112 3.38 -23.09 16.87
CA ARG A 112 4.46 -22.40 17.55
C ARG A 112 5.79 -22.75 16.89
N VAL A 113 6.83 -21.93 17.13
CA VAL A 113 8.19 -22.18 16.71
C VAL A 113 9.12 -22.16 17.89
N THR A 114 10.05 -23.09 17.90
CA THR A 114 11.20 -23.13 18.82
C THR A 114 12.45 -22.82 18.03
N VAL A 115 13.32 -21.93 18.53
CA VAL A 115 14.58 -21.54 17.86
C VAL A 115 15.78 -21.82 18.73
N TRP A 116 16.92 -22.07 18.10
CA TRP A 116 18.25 -22.17 18.73
C TRP A 116 19.18 -21.20 18.05
N THR A 117 20.14 -20.66 18.81
CA THR A 117 21.08 -19.66 18.31
C THR A 117 22.53 -20.11 18.47
N ASN A 118 23.45 -19.42 17.78
CA ASN A 118 24.91 -19.58 17.88
C ASN A 118 25.44 -19.34 19.30
N THR A 119 24.71 -18.55 20.11
CA THR A 119 25.06 -18.27 21.52
C THR A 119 24.66 -19.40 22.49
N GLY A 120 24.04 -20.47 21.98
CA GLY A 120 23.52 -21.57 22.78
C GLY A 120 22.17 -21.29 23.44
N ASP A 121 21.56 -20.14 23.18
CA ASP A 121 20.23 -19.79 23.68
C ASP A 121 19.15 -20.57 22.91
N LYS A 122 18.04 -20.83 23.62
CA LYS A 122 16.83 -21.45 23.08
C LYS A 122 15.62 -20.62 23.50
N ALA A 123 14.72 -20.30 22.57
CA ALA A 123 13.45 -19.64 22.86
C ALA A 123 12.31 -20.30 22.09
N GLN A 124 11.09 -20.13 22.57
CA GLN A 124 9.87 -20.61 21.94
C GLN A 124 8.87 -19.47 21.86
N SER A 125 8.15 -19.39 20.73
CA SER A 125 7.07 -18.42 20.57
C SER A 125 5.87 -18.77 21.46
N SER A 126 5.00 -17.78 21.67
CA SER A 126 3.63 -18.04 22.10
C SER A 126 2.90 -18.88 21.04
N ILE A 127 1.83 -19.57 21.46
CA ILE A 127 0.95 -20.27 20.51
C ILE A 127 0.19 -19.24 19.69
N GLN A 128 0.20 -19.43 18.38
CA GLN A 128 -0.51 -18.67 17.37
C GLN A 128 -1.48 -19.58 16.63
N TYR A 129 -2.35 -19.02 15.81
CA TYR A 129 -3.29 -19.78 14.99
C TYR A 129 -3.45 -19.18 13.59
N TRP A 130 -4.05 -19.93 12.71
CA TRP A 130 -4.69 -19.45 11.48
C TRP A 130 -5.89 -20.34 11.15
N SER A 131 -6.79 -19.88 10.31
CA SER A 131 -7.79 -20.74 9.68
C SER A 131 -7.61 -20.79 8.18
N MET A 132 -7.96 -21.94 7.61
CA MET A 132 -8.00 -22.10 6.17
C MET A 132 -9.24 -21.44 5.60
N ALA A 133 -9.15 -20.92 4.40
CA ALA A 133 -10.26 -20.53 3.55
C ALA A 133 -11.06 -21.76 3.09
N LEU A 134 -12.17 -21.55 2.39
CA LEU A 134 -12.79 -22.58 1.57
C LEU A 134 -11.91 -22.78 0.33
N LEU A 135 -11.28 -23.96 0.23
CA LEU A 135 -10.23 -24.23 -0.76
C LEU A 135 -10.78 -24.73 -2.09
N ASP A 136 -11.96 -25.36 -2.05
CA ASP A 136 -12.61 -25.94 -3.21
C ASP A 136 -13.97 -25.28 -3.46
N SER A 137 -14.35 -25.18 -4.74
CA SER A 137 -15.68 -24.66 -5.11
C SER A 137 -16.83 -25.53 -4.59
N SER A 138 -16.59 -26.81 -4.37
CA SER A 138 -17.57 -27.75 -3.77
C SER A 138 -17.84 -27.50 -2.30
N ASP A 139 -17.00 -26.73 -1.61
CA ASP A 139 -17.22 -26.33 -0.20
C ASP A 139 -18.34 -25.31 -0.07
N TRP A 140 -18.69 -24.64 -1.17
CA TRP A 140 -19.75 -23.66 -1.21
C TRP A 140 -21.11 -24.31 -1.45
N LYS A 141 -22.03 -24.13 -0.51
CA LYS A 141 -23.44 -24.54 -0.59
C LYS A 141 -24.37 -23.37 -0.85
N ALA A 142 -23.89 -22.14 -0.62
CA ALA A 142 -24.61 -20.89 -0.80
C ALA A 142 -24.84 -20.56 -2.26
N GLY A 143 -25.91 -19.83 -2.55
CA GLY A 143 -26.19 -19.25 -3.86
C GLY A 143 -26.07 -17.73 -3.84
N TRP A 144 -25.86 -17.14 -5.02
CA TRP A 144 -25.93 -15.69 -5.19
C TRP A 144 -27.39 -15.22 -5.10
N ILE A 145 -27.64 -14.25 -4.20
CA ILE A 145 -28.95 -13.65 -3.99
C ILE A 145 -28.88 -12.13 -4.02
N GLY A 146 -30.00 -11.49 -4.26
CA GLY A 146 -30.09 -10.03 -4.25
C GLY A 146 -31.49 -9.55 -4.63
N LEU A 147 -31.56 -8.37 -5.18
CA LEU A 147 -32.75 -7.81 -5.81
C LEU A 147 -32.44 -7.52 -7.27
N ASN A 148 -33.12 -8.20 -8.18
CA ASN A 148 -33.01 -7.98 -9.61
C ASN A 148 -33.89 -6.80 -10.08
N ASP A 149 -33.93 -5.76 -9.24
CA ASP A 149 -34.72 -4.56 -9.48
C ASP A 149 -33.82 -3.42 -9.93
N SER A 150 -33.91 -3.11 -11.21
CA SER A 150 -33.24 -1.95 -11.82
C SER A 150 -34.17 -0.73 -11.97
N THR A 151 -35.44 -0.79 -11.50
CA THR A 151 -36.41 0.31 -11.67
C THR A 151 -35.95 1.58 -10.95
N ASN A 152 -35.21 1.43 -9.87
CA ASN A 152 -34.60 2.52 -9.11
C ASN A 152 -33.20 2.93 -9.63
N LEU A 153 -32.65 2.24 -10.65
CA LEU A 153 -31.43 2.63 -11.30
C LEU A 153 -31.67 3.89 -12.15
N LYS A 154 -31.03 4.98 -11.78
CA LYS A 154 -31.07 6.23 -12.53
C LYS A 154 -29.74 6.47 -13.21
N LEU A 155 -29.82 6.94 -14.47
CA LEU A 155 -28.68 7.46 -15.19
C LEU A 155 -28.91 8.95 -15.35
N ASP A 156 -28.07 9.76 -14.68
CA ASP A 156 -28.07 11.22 -14.75
C ASP A 156 -26.82 11.69 -15.50
N GLY A 157 -26.95 11.86 -16.81
CA GLY A 157 -25.81 12.11 -17.68
C GLY A 157 -24.82 10.95 -17.64
N GLU A 158 -23.68 11.17 -17.00
CA GLU A 158 -22.62 10.15 -16.84
C GLU A 158 -22.71 9.33 -15.54
N ARG A 159 -23.65 9.66 -14.64
CA ARG A 159 -23.74 9.07 -13.30
C ARG A 159 -24.70 7.89 -13.24
N THR A 160 -24.40 6.97 -12.33
CA THR A 160 -25.31 5.89 -11.95
C THR A 160 -25.74 6.06 -10.50
N ILE A 161 -27.06 6.02 -10.25
CA ILE A 161 -27.63 6.20 -8.90
C ILE A 161 -28.50 5.00 -8.58
N LEU A 162 -28.20 4.31 -7.47
CA LEU A 162 -28.92 3.14 -7.00
C LEU A 162 -28.92 3.13 -5.47
N PRO A 163 -30.09 2.89 -4.80
CA PRO A 163 -30.15 2.73 -3.36
C PRO A 163 -29.36 1.52 -2.88
N ALA A 164 -28.91 1.55 -1.63
CA ALA A 164 -28.38 0.37 -0.97
C ALA A 164 -29.46 -0.73 -0.82
N ARG A 165 -29.01 -1.98 -0.69
CA ARG A 165 -29.87 -3.14 -0.49
C ARG A 165 -29.63 -3.75 0.87
N TYR A 166 -30.68 -4.19 1.51
CA TYR A 166 -30.66 -4.80 2.84
C TYR A 166 -31.21 -6.21 2.74
N LEU A 167 -30.43 -7.19 3.18
CA LEU A 167 -30.82 -8.60 3.18
C LEU A 167 -30.74 -9.15 4.60
N ARG A 168 -31.67 -9.98 4.99
CA ARG A 168 -31.69 -10.63 6.33
C ARG A 168 -32.24 -12.04 6.31
N LYS A 169 -31.83 -12.82 7.30
CA LYS A 169 -32.37 -14.15 7.58
C LYS A 169 -32.37 -14.44 9.07
N GLU A 170 -33.45 -15.00 9.60
CA GLU A 170 -33.47 -15.62 10.91
C GLU A 170 -33.25 -17.13 10.80
N PHE A 171 -32.60 -17.69 11.80
CA PHE A 171 -32.30 -19.11 11.89
C PHE A 171 -32.16 -19.54 13.35
N ASP A 172 -32.49 -20.82 13.64
CA ASP A 172 -32.45 -21.37 14.99
C ASP A 172 -31.23 -22.28 15.17
N LEU A 173 -30.58 -22.19 16.35
CA LEU A 173 -29.53 -23.07 16.77
C LEU A 173 -29.96 -23.91 17.99
N PRO A 174 -29.76 -25.22 17.97
CA PRO A 174 -30.18 -26.08 19.06
C PRO A 174 -29.38 -25.87 20.36
N SER A 175 -28.14 -25.43 20.24
CA SER A 175 -27.25 -25.13 21.36
C SER A 175 -26.19 -24.08 20.96
N GLN A 176 -25.43 -23.60 21.93
CA GLN A 176 -24.25 -22.75 21.68
C GLN A 176 -23.28 -23.49 20.76
N PRO A 177 -22.82 -22.87 19.66
CA PRO A 177 -21.81 -23.48 18.79
C PRO A 177 -20.43 -23.53 19.47
N LYS A 178 -19.66 -24.57 19.16
CA LYS A 178 -18.25 -24.66 19.49
C LYS A 178 -17.42 -23.69 18.64
N ARG A 179 -17.73 -23.63 17.34
CA ARG A 179 -17.12 -22.73 16.35
C ARG A 179 -18.11 -22.38 15.25
N ALA A 180 -18.08 -21.13 14.80
CA ALA A 180 -18.90 -20.69 13.69
C ALA A 180 -18.13 -19.69 12.84
N VAL A 181 -18.05 -19.96 11.54
CA VAL A 181 -17.30 -19.14 10.58
C VAL A 181 -18.20 -18.68 9.45
N LEU A 182 -18.24 -17.37 9.25
CA LEU A 182 -18.95 -16.73 8.13
C LEU A 182 -17.97 -16.48 6.99
N TYR A 183 -18.32 -17.01 5.82
CA TYR A 183 -17.69 -16.70 4.53
C TYR A 183 -18.68 -15.85 3.74
N VAL A 184 -18.25 -14.65 3.33
CA VAL A 184 -19.18 -13.70 2.72
C VAL A 184 -18.54 -12.90 1.59
N SER A 185 -19.26 -12.81 0.47
CA SER A 185 -18.95 -11.94 -0.65
C SER A 185 -20.19 -11.09 -0.98
N GLY A 186 -20.12 -9.81 -0.61
CA GLY A 186 -21.10 -8.82 -1.06
C GLY A 186 -20.46 -7.98 -2.17
N VAL A 187 -20.70 -8.35 -3.43
CA VAL A 187 -20.09 -7.63 -4.56
C VAL A 187 -20.69 -6.24 -4.71
N GLY A 188 -19.80 -5.28 -4.84
CA GLY A 188 -20.02 -3.86 -4.60
C GLY A 188 -19.27 -3.47 -3.33
N SER A 189 -19.97 -3.42 -2.24
CA SER A 189 -19.44 -3.28 -0.88
C SER A 189 -20.48 -3.83 0.10
N SER A 190 -20.06 -4.43 1.21
CA SER A 190 -20.99 -5.01 2.19
C SER A 190 -20.62 -4.71 3.63
N VAL A 191 -21.65 -4.59 4.48
CA VAL A 191 -21.49 -4.56 5.92
C VAL A 191 -22.42 -5.62 6.51
N CYS A 192 -21.84 -6.54 7.30
CA CYS A 192 -22.54 -7.67 7.88
C CYS A 192 -22.83 -7.44 9.37
N TYR A 193 -23.94 -7.98 9.83
CA TYR A 193 -24.39 -7.93 11.22
C TYR A 193 -24.87 -9.30 11.69
N MET A 194 -24.66 -9.62 12.96
CA MET A 194 -25.17 -10.80 13.63
C MET A 194 -25.84 -10.40 14.95
N ASN A 195 -27.13 -10.69 15.11
CA ASN A 195 -27.88 -10.37 16.33
C ASN A 195 -27.80 -8.89 16.77
N GLY A 196 -27.77 -7.95 15.82
CA GLY A 196 -27.67 -6.52 16.07
C GLY A 196 -26.24 -5.99 16.11
N GLU A 197 -25.22 -6.83 16.23
CA GLU A 197 -23.82 -6.43 16.30
C GLU A 197 -23.15 -6.48 14.91
N ARG A 198 -22.36 -5.47 14.59
CA ARG A 198 -21.57 -5.44 13.34
C ARG A 198 -20.47 -6.51 13.39
N ILE A 199 -20.34 -7.28 12.29
CA ILE A 199 -19.30 -8.27 12.12
C ILE A 199 -18.04 -7.57 11.56
N GLY A 200 -16.92 -7.68 12.28
CA GLY A 200 -15.67 -7.06 11.89
C GLY A 200 -15.70 -5.52 11.97
N ASN A 201 -14.60 -4.92 11.58
CA ASN A 201 -14.43 -3.46 11.52
C ASN A 201 -13.93 -3.00 10.13
N ASP A 202 -14.07 -3.87 9.13
CA ASP A 202 -13.71 -3.59 7.76
C ASP A 202 -14.61 -2.50 7.17
N VAL A 203 -14.03 -1.67 6.32
CA VAL A 203 -14.74 -0.63 5.55
C VAL A 203 -14.64 -0.99 4.07
N PHE A 204 -15.75 -0.84 3.34
CA PHE A 204 -15.82 -1.08 1.88
C PHE A 204 -15.39 -2.49 1.45
N GLY A 205 -15.55 -3.49 2.31
CA GLY A 205 -15.22 -4.89 2.00
C GLY A 205 -16.33 -5.62 1.22
N PRO A 206 -15.97 -6.72 0.53
CA PRO A 206 -14.63 -7.17 0.21
C PRO A 206 -13.89 -6.26 -0.77
N LEU A 207 -12.54 -6.38 -0.81
CA LEU A 207 -11.73 -5.55 -1.71
C LEU A 207 -12.07 -5.79 -3.18
N PRO A 208 -12.08 -4.73 -3.99
CA PRO A 208 -12.40 -4.82 -5.41
C PRO A 208 -11.33 -5.59 -6.19
N THR A 209 -11.79 -6.34 -7.20
CA THR A 209 -10.99 -7.16 -8.12
C THR A 209 -11.43 -6.91 -9.56
N TRP A 210 -10.79 -7.54 -10.53
CA TRP A 210 -11.37 -7.66 -11.85
C TRP A 210 -12.47 -8.73 -11.82
N TYR A 211 -13.73 -8.33 -11.62
CA TYR A 211 -14.86 -9.23 -11.32
C TYR A 211 -15.21 -10.23 -12.44
N ASP A 212 -14.67 -10.09 -13.64
CA ASP A 212 -14.77 -11.11 -14.68
C ASP A 212 -13.74 -12.24 -14.52
N ALA A 213 -12.69 -12.06 -13.68
CA ALA A 213 -11.67 -13.07 -13.42
C ALA A 213 -11.75 -13.61 -11.99
N SER A 214 -11.86 -12.73 -11.00
CA SER A 214 -11.93 -13.12 -9.58
C SER A 214 -12.93 -12.28 -8.79
N VAL A 215 -13.49 -12.87 -7.72
CA VAL A 215 -14.42 -12.23 -6.79
C VAL A 215 -13.96 -12.54 -5.38
N SER A 216 -13.57 -11.52 -4.64
CA SER A 216 -13.09 -11.69 -3.26
C SER A 216 -14.21 -12.02 -2.29
N TYR A 217 -13.92 -12.87 -1.29
CA TYR A 217 -14.76 -13.06 -0.11
C TYR A 217 -13.96 -12.88 1.17
N LEU A 218 -14.66 -12.48 2.23
CA LEU A 218 -14.15 -12.30 3.58
C LEU A 218 -14.50 -13.52 4.45
N THR A 219 -13.67 -13.78 5.46
CA THR A 219 -13.84 -14.86 6.43
C THR A 219 -13.82 -14.28 7.84
N TYR A 220 -14.86 -14.58 8.64
CA TYR A 220 -14.99 -14.09 10.00
C TYR A 220 -15.32 -15.22 10.97
N ASP A 221 -14.61 -15.30 12.10
CA ASP A 221 -15.04 -16.10 13.26
C ASP A 221 -16.15 -15.34 13.99
N VAL A 222 -17.38 -15.82 13.85
CA VAL A 222 -18.57 -15.20 14.45
C VAL A 222 -19.10 -15.99 15.65
N THR A 223 -18.32 -16.95 16.14
CA THR A 223 -18.68 -17.79 17.29
C THR A 223 -19.20 -16.99 18.51
N PRO A 224 -18.52 -15.88 18.91
CA PRO A 224 -18.96 -15.13 20.08
C PRO A 224 -20.27 -14.34 19.89
N LEU A 225 -20.71 -14.15 18.64
CA LEU A 225 -21.93 -13.39 18.30
C LEU A 225 -23.19 -14.26 18.25
N LEU A 226 -23.04 -15.59 18.30
CA LEU A 226 -24.14 -16.54 18.21
C LEU A 226 -24.59 -17.01 19.59
N LYS A 227 -25.89 -17.39 19.67
CA LYS A 227 -26.53 -17.90 20.88
C LYS A 227 -27.40 -19.13 20.55
N SER A 228 -27.71 -19.96 21.55
CA SER A 228 -28.76 -20.97 21.44
C SER A 228 -30.12 -20.30 21.19
N GLY A 229 -30.97 -20.92 20.39
CA GLY A 229 -32.27 -20.40 19.94
C GLY A 229 -32.13 -19.53 18.68
N THR A 230 -33.03 -18.58 18.54
CA THR A 230 -33.16 -17.76 17.33
C THR A 230 -32.05 -16.72 17.22
N ASN A 231 -31.38 -16.71 16.07
CA ASN A 231 -30.35 -15.74 15.65
C ASN A 231 -30.81 -15.04 14.37
N ALA A 232 -30.24 -13.88 14.11
CA ALA A 232 -30.47 -13.14 12.89
C ALA A 232 -29.13 -12.67 12.26
N ILE A 233 -28.99 -12.87 10.96
CA ILE A 233 -27.95 -12.27 10.13
C ILE A 233 -28.54 -11.20 9.25
N GLY A 234 -27.91 -10.05 9.17
CA GLY A 234 -28.27 -8.95 8.28
C GLY A 234 -27.07 -8.48 7.46
N VAL A 235 -27.27 -8.14 6.20
CA VAL A 235 -26.25 -7.60 5.31
C VAL A 235 -26.77 -6.37 4.57
N ALA A 236 -26.08 -5.25 4.70
CA ALA A 236 -26.28 -4.08 3.86
C ALA A 236 -25.29 -4.13 2.69
N LEU A 237 -25.77 -3.90 1.46
CA LEU A 237 -24.98 -3.87 0.23
C LEU A 237 -24.99 -2.47 -0.37
N GLY A 238 -23.79 -1.90 -0.54
CA GLY A 238 -23.53 -0.71 -1.35
C GLY A 238 -23.17 -1.06 -2.78
N ASN A 239 -23.12 -0.04 -3.62
CA ASN A 239 -22.88 -0.21 -5.06
C ASN A 239 -21.39 -0.50 -5.37
N GLY A 240 -20.46 0.14 -4.66
CA GLY A 240 -19.03 -0.01 -4.86
C GLY A 240 -18.63 0.05 -6.33
N ARG A 241 -17.63 -0.75 -6.69
CA ARG A 241 -17.12 -0.82 -8.08
C ARG A 241 -17.76 -1.92 -8.93
N TYR A 242 -18.68 -2.71 -8.37
CA TYR A 242 -19.39 -3.74 -9.12
C TYR A 242 -20.50 -3.15 -10.00
N LEU A 243 -21.26 -2.19 -9.47
CA LEU A 243 -22.06 -1.31 -10.30
C LEU A 243 -21.15 -0.28 -10.94
N SER A 244 -21.36 0.03 -12.23
CA SER A 244 -20.59 1.09 -12.87
C SER A 244 -20.77 2.42 -12.11
N MET A 245 -19.68 3.06 -11.73
CA MET A 245 -19.73 4.37 -11.05
C MET A 245 -20.07 5.50 -12.02
N ARG A 246 -19.89 5.25 -13.32
CA ARG A 246 -20.26 6.16 -14.44
C ARG A 246 -21.00 5.40 -15.50
N ALA A 247 -22.02 6.00 -16.09
CA ALA A 247 -22.78 5.43 -17.19
C ALA A 247 -21.92 5.24 -18.44
N ASN A 248 -20.92 6.08 -18.64
CA ASN A 248 -19.99 6.05 -19.77
C ASN A 248 -18.54 5.90 -19.26
N GLY A 249 -17.75 5.14 -20.01
CA GLY A 249 -16.31 5.04 -19.86
C GLY A 249 -15.81 4.05 -18.80
N MET A 250 -16.61 3.62 -17.83
CA MET A 250 -16.23 2.62 -16.83
C MET A 250 -16.99 1.32 -17.00
N VAL A 251 -16.31 0.20 -16.72
CA VAL A 251 -16.90 -1.13 -16.80
C VAL A 251 -17.86 -1.35 -15.65
N GLY A 252 -19.06 -1.83 -15.91
CA GLY A 252 -20.03 -2.29 -14.93
C GLY A 252 -20.26 -3.80 -15.07
N PHE A 253 -20.45 -4.49 -13.94
CA PHE A 253 -20.59 -5.95 -13.89
C PHE A 253 -22.03 -6.38 -13.55
N GLY A 254 -22.86 -5.45 -13.09
CA GLY A 254 -24.26 -5.67 -12.79
C GLY A 254 -24.71 -5.10 -11.46
N LEU A 255 -25.87 -5.55 -10.98
CA LEU A 255 -26.43 -5.12 -9.70
C LEU A 255 -25.69 -5.79 -8.53
N PRO A 256 -25.48 -5.09 -7.40
CA PRO A 256 -24.92 -5.66 -6.19
C PRO A 256 -25.68 -6.92 -5.73
N ARG A 257 -24.98 -7.95 -5.32
CA ARG A 257 -25.50 -9.25 -4.88
C ARG A 257 -24.65 -9.85 -3.77
N LEU A 258 -25.24 -10.77 -3.05
CA LEU A 258 -24.68 -11.42 -1.87
C LEU A 258 -24.48 -12.90 -2.09
N MET A 259 -23.37 -13.44 -1.65
CA MET A 259 -23.17 -14.85 -1.34
C MET A 259 -22.63 -14.98 0.07
N ALA A 260 -23.34 -15.70 0.94
CA ALA A 260 -22.98 -15.85 2.34
C ALA A 260 -23.16 -17.30 2.79
N GLN A 261 -22.18 -17.84 3.49
CA GLN A 261 -22.22 -19.17 4.07
C GLN A 261 -21.66 -19.14 5.48
N LEU A 262 -22.48 -19.49 6.47
CA LEU A 262 -22.11 -19.63 7.85
C LEU A 262 -21.99 -21.12 8.18
N ASN A 263 -20.77 -21.59 8.39
CA ASN A 263 -20.50 -22.96 8.81
C ASN A 263 -20.39 -23.02 10.34
N ILE A 264 -21.12 -23.93 10.96
CA ILE A 264 -21.27 -24.05 12.42
C ILE A 264 -20.86 -25.44 12.83
N GLU A 265 -19.95 -25.56 13.80
CA GLU A 265 -19.52 -26.81 14.43
C GLU A 265 -19.96 -26.85 15.88
N TYR A 266 -20.52 -28.00 16.33
CA TYR A 266 -20.89 -28.24 17.70
C TYR A 266 -19.89 -29.18 18.42
N ASP A 267 -19.95 -29.22 19.76
CA ASP A 267 -19.06 -30.06 20.58
C ASP A 267 -19.18 -31.55 20.30
N ASN A 268 -20.35 -32.00 19.81
CA ASN A 268 -20.58 -33.38 19.39
C ASN A 268 -19.98 -33.75 18.02
N GLY A 269 -19.33 -32.79 17.34
CA GLY A 269 -18.79 -32.95 16.00
C GLY A 269 -19.78 -32.76 14.86
N GLU A 270 -21.05 -32.45 15.17
CA GLU A 270 -22.06 -32.14 14.15
C GLU A 270 -21.72 -30.79 13.50
N THR A 271 -21.93 -30.70 12.18
CA THR A 271 -21.78 -29.46 11.43
C THR A 271 -23.03 -29.11 10.66
N VAL A 272 -23.42 -27.84 10.71
CA VAL A 272 -24.55 -27.32 9.94
C VAL A 272 -24.11 -26.06 9.19
N SER A 273 -24.80 -25.75 8.09
CA SER A 273 -24.54 -24.53 7.33
C SER A 273 -25.81 -23.71 7.16
N VAL A 274 -25.72 -22.41 7.47
CA VAL A 274 -26.75 -21.42 7.08
C VAL A 274 -26.22 -20.70 5.85
N VAL A 275 -27.02 -20.74 4.76
CA VAL A 275 -26.55 -20.27 3.45
C VAL A 275 -27.46 -19.19 2.89
N SER A 276 -26.91 -18.37 1.99
CA SER A 276 -27.72 -17.47 1.17
C SER A 276 -28.51 -18.26 0.12
N ASP A 277 -29.83 -18.13 0.18
CA ASP A 277 -30.81 -18.76 -0.69
C ASP A 277 -32.07 -17.88 -0.79
N ASP A 278 -33.06 -18.36 -1.54
CA ASP A 278 -34.36 -17.67 -1.75
C ASP A 278 -35.27 -17.59 -0.52
N SER A 279 -34.86 -18.12 0.63
CA SER A 279 -35.56 -17.92 1.91
C SER A 279 -35.18 -16.64 2.64
N TRP A 280 -34.13 -15.94 2.19
CA TRP A 280 -33.76 -14.64 2.73
C TRP A 280 -34.80 -13.58 2.36
N LYS A 281 -34.89 -12.56 3.20
CA LYS A 281 -35.70 -11.38 2.95
C LYS A 281 -34.81 -10.23 2.47
N ALA A 282 -35.33 -9.41 1.57
CA ALA A 282 -34.57 -8.28 0.99
C ALA A 282 -35.46 -7.05 0.81
N THR A 283 -34.83 -5.86 0.92
CA THR A 283 -35.48 -4.58 0.60
C THR A 283 -34.43 -3.58 0.09
N ASN A 284 -34.85 -2.64 -0.77
CA ASN A 284 -34.10 -1.45 -1.17
C ASN A 284 -34.75 -0.16 -0.65
N HIS A 285 -35.75 -0.28 0.24
CA HIS A 285 -36.46 0.83 0.87
C HIS A 285 -35.86 1.16 2.25
N GLY A 286 -34.52 1.34 2.31
CA GLY A 286 -33.80 1.72 3.52
C GLY A 286 -33.24 3.13 3.45
N PRO A 287 -32.50 3.56 4.50
CA PRO A 287 -32.06 4.94 4.65
C PRO A 287 -31.06 5.42 3.60
N ILE A 288 -30.21 4.54 3.04
CA ILE A 288 -29.23 4.93 2.02
C ILE A 288 -29.91 4.91 0.66
N THR A 289 -30.34 6.06 0.21
CA THR A 289 -31.12 6.25 -1.03
C THR A 289 -30.26 6.41 -2.27
N ALA A 290 -28.98 6.74 -2.09
CA ALA A 290 -27.95 6.77 -3.14
C ALA A 290 -26.57 6.55 -2.50
N ASN A 291 -25.70 5.85 -3.18
CA ASN A 291 -24.29 5.73 -2.81
C ASN A 291 -23.45 5.51 -4.08
N ASN A 292 -22.40 6.30 -4.24
CA ASN A 292 -21.47 6.23 -5.35
C ASN A 292 -20.12 6.79 -4.86
N GLU A 293 -19.02 6.07 -5.05
CA GLU A 293 -17.71 6.49 -4.55
C GLU A 293 -17.31 7.90 -5.02
N PHE A 294 -17.71 8.32 -6.23
CA PHE A 294 -17.39 9.64 -6.75
C PHE A 294 -18.33 10.73 -6.28
N ASP A 295 -19.63 10.40 -6.12
CA ASP A 295 -20.64 11.42 -5.90
C ASP A 295 -21.02 11.60 -4.44
N GLY A 296 -20.87 10.56 -3.62
CA GLY A 296 -21.20 10.59 -2.20
C GLY A 296 -22.38 9.70 -1.82
N GLU A 297 -22.85 9.83 -0.59
CA GLU A 297 -23.95 9.05 0.00
C GLU A 297 -25.12 9.95 0.41
N HIS A 298 -26.33 9.54 0.05
CA HIS A 298 -27.57 10.20 0.50
C HIS A 298 -28.27 9.31 1.52
N TYR A 299 -28.36 9.80 2.74
CA TYR A 299 -29.00 9.12 3.87
C TYR A 299 -30.28 9.84 4.30
N ASP A 300 -31.40 9.13 4.29
CA ASP A 300 -32.69 9.61 4.78
C ASP A 300 -33.09 8.88 6.06
N ALA A 301 -32.90 9.48 7.22
CA ALA A 301 -33.18 8.88 8.52
C ALA A 301 -34.68 8.56 8.73
N ARG A 302 -35.58 9.12 7.92
CA ARG A 302 -37.00 8.77 7.97
C ARG A 302 -37.29 7.36 7.47
N LEU A 303 -36.32 6.77 6.72
CA LEU A 303 -36.39 5.42 6.16
C LEU A 303 -35.57 4.41 6.97
N GLU A 304 -35.16 4.77 8.18
CA GLU A 304 -34.43 3.85 9.05
C GLU A 304 -35.25 2.58 9.34
N LEU A 305 -34.57 1.44 9.20
CA LEU A 305 -35.18 0.12 9.33
C LEU A 305 -35.22 -0.37 10.79
N GLY A 306 -34.80 0.47 11.74
CA GLY A 306 -34.78 0.12 13.17
C GLY A 306 -33.86 -1.06 13.45
N LYS A 307 -34.38 -2.05 14.20
CA LYS A 307 -33.63 -3.23 14.65
C LYS A 307 -33.61 -4.39 13.64
N TRP A 308 -33.53 -4.11 12.37
CA TRP A 308 -33.65 -5.08 11.27
C TRP A 308 -32.60 -6.22 11.31
N THR A 309 -31.51 -6.03 12.04
CA THR A 309 -30.46 -7.02 12.23
C THR A 309 -30.62 -7.90 13.47
N GLU A 310 -31.66 -7.66 14.29
CA GLU A 310 -31.99 -8.45 15.47
C GLU A 310 -33.02 -9.52 15.15
N SER A 311 -33.06 -10.57 15.97
CA SER A 311 -34.13 -11.60 15.89
C SER A 311 -35.49 -11.06 16.38
N GLY A 312 -36.55 -11.49 15.74
CA GLY A 312 -37.94 -11.06 16.04
C GLY A 312 -38.34 -9.75 15.37
N TYR A 313 -37.54 -9.27 14.42
CA TYR A 313 -37.91 -8.10 13.61
C TYR A 313 -39.03 -8.43 12.64
N ASP A 314 -40.01 -7.56 12.51
CA ASP A 314 -41.13 -7.72 11.56
C ASP A 314 -40.68 -7.37 10.14
N ASP A 315 -40.27 -8.37 9.37
CA ASP A 315 -39.89 -8.28 7.97
C ASP A 315 -41.01 -8.67 6.99
N SER A 316 -42.25 -8.66 7.44
CA SER A 316 -43.42 -9.03 6.61
C SER A 316 -43.57 -8.10 5.38
N GLY A 317 -43.10 -6.85 5.48
CA GLY A 317 -43.08 -5.89 4.39
C GLY A 317 -41.90 -6.07 3.41
N TRP A 318 -40.95 -6.98 3.70
CA TRP A 318 -39.81 -7.25 2.80
C TRP A 318 -40.16 -8.36 1.81
N GLN A 319 -39.63 -8.27 0.61
CA GLN A 319 -39.78 -9.34 -0.38
C GLN A 319 -38.77 -10.47 -0.13
N LEU A 320 -39.01 -11.62 -0.72
CA LEU A 320 -38.02 -12.70 -0.77
C LEU A 320 -36.85 -12.25 -1.64
N ALA A 321 -35.64 -12.59 -1.23
CA ALA A 321 -34.47 -12.39 -2.05
C ALA A 321 -34.54 -13.23 -3.33
N GLU A 322 -34.09 -12.67 -4.43
CA GLU A 322 -34.08 -13.34 -5.72
C GLU A 322 -32.73 -14.04 -5.95
N ARG A 323 -32.75 -15.18 -6.59
CA ARG A 323 -31.53 -15.82 -7.09
C ARG A 323 -30.95 -14.96 -8.21
N MET A 324 -29.67 -14.60 -8.04
CA MET A 324 -28.94 -13.80 -9.01
C MET A 324 -27.97 -14.70 -9.81
N GLU A 325 -27.71 -14.31 -11.03
CA GLU A 325 -26.64 -14.93 -11.82
C GLU A 325 -25.29 -14.72 -11.11
N ALA A 326 -24.44 -15.75 -11.07
CA ALA A 326 -23.11 -15.62 -10.49
C ALA A 326 -22.24 -14.62 -11.30
N PRO A 327 -21.40 -13.83 -10.64
CA PRO A 327 -20.32 -13.15 -11.35
C PRO A 327 -19.49 -14.14 -12.17
N LYS A 328 -18.88 -13.67 -13.25
CA LYS A 328 -18.04 -14.56 -14.10
C LYS A 328 -16.77 -15.01 -13.38
N GLY A 329 -16.21 -14.16 -12.53
CA GLY A 329 -14.98 -14.43 -11.80
C GLY A 329 -15.13 -15.54 -10.76
N LYS A 330 -14.04 -16.23 -10.49
CA LYS A 330 -13.95 -17.26 -9.45
C LYS A 330 -13.98 -16.62 -8.06
N LEU A 331 -14.68 -17.26 -7.11
CA LEU A 331 -14.57 -16.89 -5.70
C LEU A 331 -13.14 -17.17 -5.20
N VAL A 332 -12.53 -16.17 -4.60
CA VAL A 332 -11.18 -16.24 -4.02
C VAL A 332 -11.19 -15.63 -2.61
N ALA A 333 -10.50 -16.26 -1.67
CA ALA A 333 -10.31 -15.64 -0.37
C ALA A 333 -9.50 -14.35 -0.52
N GLN A 334 -9.91 -13.30 0.17
CA GLN A 334 -9.22 -12.01 0.08
C GLN A 334 -7.76 -12.14 0.52
N LEU A 335 -6.84 -11.80 -0.38
CA LEU A 335 -5.40 -11.93 -0.16
C LEU A 335 -4.84 -10.81 0.72
N SER A 336 -5.17 -9.55 0.38
CA SER A 336 -4.71 -8.36 1.09
C SER A 336 -5.59 -8.10 2.33
N PRO A 337 -5.03 -7.53 3.40
CA PRO A 337 -5.85 -7.01 4.50
C PRO A 337 -6.91 -6.03 4.03
N SER A 338 -8.00 -5.96 4.78
CA SER A 338 -9.12 -5.06 4.47
C SER A 338 -8.78 -3.60 4.71
N LEU A 339 -9.56 -2.71 4.10
CA LEU A 339 -9.58 -1.30 4.47
C LEU A 339 -10.15 -1.13 5.87
N LYS A 340 -9.52 -0.29 6.67
CA LYS A 340 -9.97 0.04 8.03
C LYS A 340 -9.84 1.53 8.33
N VAL A 341 -10.55 1.97 9.36
CA VAL A 341 -10.24 3.25 10.00
C VAL A 341 -8.95 3.09 10.78
N MET A 342 -7.87 3.69 10.30
CA MET A 342 -6.52 3.55 10.86
C MET A 342 -6.15 4.68 11.80
N GLU A 343 -6.78 5.84 11.65
CA GLU A 343 -6.50 7.04 12.45
C GLU A 343 -7.74 7.94 12.48
N GLU A 344 -7.92 8.69 13.56
CA GLU A 344 -8.92 9.75 13.66
C GLU A 344 -8.25 11.11 13.84
N ILE A 345 -8.69 12.11 13.09
CA ILE A 345 -8.20 13.48 13.22
C ILE A 345 -9.35 14.46 13.46
N LYS A 346 -9.04 15.54 14.16
CA LYS A 346 -9.98 16.64 14.41
C LYS A 346 -9.67 17.83 13.51
N PRO A 347 -10.69 18.59 13.09
CA PRO A 347 -10.45 19.82 12.37
C PRO A 347 -9.71 20.86 13.21
N ILE A 348 -8.91 21.67 12.55
CA ILE A 348 -8.20 22.78 13.18
C ILE A 348 -9.06 24.05 13.27
N SER A 349 -10.12 24.17 12.47
CA SER A 349 -11.06 25.28 12.52
C SER A 349 -12.39 24.97 11.86
N VAL A 350 -13.43 25.68 12.33
CA VAL A 350 -14.73 25.82 11.68
C VAL A 350 -15.00 27.31 11.52
N LYS A 351 -15.38 27.75 10.33
CA LYS A 351 -15.62 29.18 10.03
C LYS A 351 -16.92 29.36 9.29
N SER A 352 -17.75 30.31 9.77
CA SER A 352 -18.92 30.77 9.01
C SER A 352 -18.46 31.53 7.76
N VAL A 353 -19.08 31.23 6.61
CA VAL A 353 -18.85 31.91 5.34
C VAL A 353 -20.10 32.59 4.82
N GLY A 354 -21.11 32.77 5.69
CA GLY A 354 -22.40 33.40 5.37
C GLY A 354 -23.45 32.43 4.85
N ASP A 355 -24.68 32.86 4.79
CA ASP A 355 -25.83 32.12 4.24
C ASP A 355 -26.05 30.73 4.89
N GLY A 356 -25.73 30.59 6.18
CA GLY A 356 -25.86 29.33 6.90
C GLY A 356 -24.87 28.25 6.44
N ARG A 357 -23.78 28.64 5.80
CA ARG A 357 -22.67 27.75 5.37
C ARG A 357 -21.45 27.90 6.27
N TYR A 358 -20.78 26.79 6.51
CA TYR A 358 -19.57 26.74 7.33
C TYR A 358 -18.50 25.95 6.60
N ILE A 359 -17.24 26.41 6.66
CA ILE A 359 -16.06 25.67 6.18
C ILE A 359 -15.35 25.05 7.36
N VAL A 360 -15.18 23.74 7.31
CA VAL A 360 -14.40 22.93 8.24
C VAL A 360 -13.04 22.66 7.60
N ASP A 361 -11.93 23.07 8.25
CA ASP A 361 -10.55 22.80 7.81
C ASP A 361 -9.96 21.69 8.68
N MET A 362 -9.67 20.54 8.08
CA MET A 362 -9.02 19.40 8.76
C MET A 362 -7.51 19.63 9.02
N GLY A 363 -6.93 20.71 8.45
CA GLY A 363 -5.50 21.00 8.55
C GLY A 363 -4.60 20.07 7.72
N GLN A 364 -5.14 18.99 7.20
CA GLN A 364 -4.48 17.96 6.42
C GLN A 364 -5.37 17.49 5.27
N ASN A 365 -4.83 17.39 4.06
CA ASN A 365 -5.50 16.68 2.97
C ASN A 365 -5.49 15.19 3.31
N MET A 366 -6.64 14.68 3.73
CA MET A 366 -6.84 13.31 4.20
C MET A 366 -7.73 12.53 3.25
N VAL A 367 -7.73 11.22 3.40
CA VAL A 367 -8.64 10.34 2.65
C VAL A 367 -9.39 9.44 3.61
N GLY A 368 -10.71 9.44 3.53
CA GLY A 368 -11.52 8.63 4.43
C GLY A 368 -12.96 9.13 4.56
N ILE A 369 -13.49 8.96 5.75
CA ILE A 369 -14.89 9.20 6.09
C ILE A 369 -14.98 10.37 7.06
N GLN A 370 -15.99 11.23 6.88
CA GLN A 370 -16.31 12.28 7.83
C GLN A 370 -17.44 11.82 8.75
N GLN A 371 -17.16 11.62 10.03
CA GLN A 371 -18.19 11.46 11.04
C GLN A 371 -18.62 12.82 11.58
N VAL A 372 -19.94 13.00 11.74
CA VAL A 372 -20.53 14.22 12.28
C VAL A 372 -21.41 13.92 13.48
N LYS A 373 -21.37 14.79 14.50
CA LYS A 373 -22.28 14.82 15.65
C LYS A 373 -22.99 16.16 15.67
N LEU A 374 -24.18 16.23 15.12
CA LEU A 374 -24.87 17.47 14.84
C LEU A 374 -26.31 17.48 15.40
N ARG A 375 -26.95 18.66 15.38
CA ARG A 375 -28.38 18.81 15.61
C ARG A 375 -29.08 19.11 14.28
N GLY A 376 -30.06 18.30 13.96
CA GLY A 376 -30.85 18.46 12.75
C GLY A 376 -32.26 18.94 13.02
N LYS A 377 -32.90 19.46 11.99
CA LYS A 377 -34.35 19.76 11.95
C LYS A 377 -35.00 18.71 11.06
N LYS A 378 -36.16 18.24 11.53
CA LYS A 378 -36.95 17.25 10.78
C LYS A 378 -37.17 17.71 9.34
N ASP A 379 -36.97 16.79 8.39
CA ASP A 379 -37.15 17.02 6.94
C ASP A 379 -36.23 18.12 6.32
N LYS A 380 -35.22 18.59 7.03
CA LYS A 380 -34.25 19.58 6.52
C LYS A 380 -32.93 18.92 6.19
N PRO A 381 -32.60 18.73 4.92
CA PRO A 381 -31.33 18.12 4.56
C PRO A 381 -30.14 18.92 5.05
N ILE A 382 -29.13 18.24 5.56
CA ILE A 382 -27.81 18.75 5.87
C ILE A 382 -26.90 18.26 4.75
N THR A 383 -26.23 19.19 4.07
CA THR A 383 -25.36 18.90 2.92
C THR A 383 -23.93 19.14 3.31
N MET A 384 -23.06 18.14 3.05
CA MET A 384 -21.62 18.18 3.26
C MET A 384 -20.93 17.99 1.92
N ARG A 385 -20.11 18.95 1.51
CA ARG A 385 -19.38 18.93 0.25
C ARG A 385 -17.89 19.04 0.53
N PHE A 386 -17.06 18.30 -0.19
CA PHE A 386 -15.66 18.15 0.15
C PHE A 386 -14.74 18.65 -0.96
N ALA A 387 -13.58 19.19 -0.58
CA ALA A 387 -12.55 19.63 -1.52
C ALA A 387 -11.15 19.59 -0.90
N GLU A 388 -10.13 19.50 -1.74
CA GLU A 388 -8.74 19.52 -1.33
C GLU A 388 -8.23 20.91 -0.97
N VAL A 389 -8.76 21.96 -1.63
CA VAL A 389 -8.34 23.35 -1.47
C VAL A 389 -9.55 24.31 -1.53
N LEU A 390 -9.34 25.51 -1.03
CA LEU A 390 -10.27 26.63 -1.19
C LEU A 390 -9.87 27.48 -2.41
N LYS A 391 -10.84 28.24 -2.94
CA LYS A 391 -10.56 29.33 -3.88
C LYS A 391 -9.76 30.43 -3.17
N ASP A 392 -9.17 31.35 -3.92
CA ASP A 392 -8.34 32.45 -3.41
C ASP A 392 -9.06 33.35 -2.40
N ASN A 393 -10.40 33.41 -2.45
CA ASN A 393 -11.19 34.17 -1.48
C ASN A 393 -11.24 33.54 -0.07
N GLY A 394 -10.73 32.28 0.07
CA GLY A 394 -10.68 31.55 1.33
C GLY A 394 -12.04 31.17 1.94
N THR A 395 -13.14 31.34 1.20
CA THR A 395 -14.53 31.12 1.66
C THR A 395 -15.33 30.17 0.79
N GLU A 396 -14.78 29.76 -0.33
CA GLU A 396 -15.43 28.83 -1.26
C GLU A 396 -14.52 27.63 -1.54
N LEU A 397 -15.13 26.46 -1.68
CA LEU A 397 -14.44 25.26 -2.12
C LEU A 397 -13.99 25.41 -3.58
N TYR A 398 -12.77 24.96 -3.88
CA TYR A 398 -12.31 24.78 -5.25
C TYR A 398 -12.72 23.40 -5.74
N LEU A 399 -13.59 23.32 -6.71
CA LEU A 399 -14.24 22.09 -7.14
C LEU A 399 -13.89 21.67 -8.56
N ASP A 400 -13.23 22.54 -9.34
CA ASP A 400 -12.94 22.28 -10.74
C ASP A 400 -12.07 21.02 -10.95
N ASN A 401 -11.18 20.73 -9.98
CA ASN A 401 -10.34 19.52 -10.00
C ASN A 401 -11.06 18.23 -9.60
N LEU A 402 -12.34 18.27 -9.25
CA LEU A 402 -13.19 17.10 -9.05
C LEU A 402 -13.73 16.56 -10.37
N ARG A 403 -13.65 17.35 -11.43
CA ARG A 403 -14.22 17.05 -12.75
C ARG A 403 -15.74 16.78 -12.67
N SER A 404 -16.20 15.56 -12.99
CA SER A 404 -17.61 15.23 -12.93
C SER A 404 -18.07 14.69 -11.58
N ALA A 405 -17.17 14.44 -10.62
CA ALA A 405 -17.52 13.94 -9.29
C ALA A 405 -18.21 15.00 -8.44
N LEU A 406 -19.33 14.66 -7.80
CA LEU A 406 -20.07 15.59 -6.93
C LEU A 406 -19.45 15.73 -5.54
N VAL A 407 -18.87 14.65 -5.03
CA VAL A 407 -18.18 14.59 -3.73
C VAL A 407 -19.05 15.24 -2.63
N THR A 408 -20.30 14.80 -2.51
CA THR A 408 -21.32 15.44 -1.68
C THR A 408 -22.14 14.40 -0.92
N ASP A 409 -22.12 14.47 0.41
CA ASP A 409 -22.97 13.65 1.27
C ASP A 409 -24.18 14.45 1.75
N ILE A 410 -25.34 13.79 1.85
CA ILE A 410 -26.60 14.42 2.29
C ILE A 410 -27.23 13.58 3.40
N TYR A 411 -27.51 14.19 4.54
CA TYR A 411 -28.26 13.58 5.64
C TYR A 411 -29.57 14.29 5.86
N THR A 412 -30.69 13.56 5.82
CA THR A 412 -32.04 14.09 6.09
C THR A 412 -32.53 13.58 7.44
N PRO A 413 -32.67 14.45 8.47
CA PRO A 413 -33.14 14.03 9.80
C PRO A 413 -34.61 13.58 9.82
N ALA A 414 -34.92 12.52 10.55
CA ALA A 414 -36.30 12.06 10.82
C ALA A 414 -37.03 12.88 11.86
N ALA A 415 -36.30 13.56 12.75
CA ALA A 415 -36.83 14.37 13.86
C ALA A 415 -35.88 15.53 14.17
N ASP A 416 -36.40 16.51 14.91
CA ASP A 416 -35.56 17.55 15.54
C ASP A 416 -34.71 16.91 16.63
N GLY A 417 -33.40 17.20 16.66
CA GLY A 417 -32.54 16.71 17.73
C GLY A 417 -31.11 16.39 17.31
N GLU A 418 -30.35 15.84 18.25
CA GLU A 418 -28.97 15.41 18.03
C GLU A 418 -28.93 14.09 17.31
N PHE A 419 -27.91 13.92 16.44
CA PHE A 419 -27.60 12.68 15.76
C PHE A 419 -26.09 12.53 15.60
N VAL A 420 -25.64 11.29 15.43
CA VAL A 420 -24.29 10.96 14.96
C VAL A 420 -24.43 10.19 13.66
N TRP A 421 -23.72 10.62 12.64
CA TRP A 421 -23.77 9.97 11.34
C TRP A 421 -22.43 9.97 10.64
N GLU A 422 -22.20 8.94 9.85
CA GLU A 422 -21.09 8.81 8.89
C GLU A 422 -21.57 7.99 7.70
N PRO A 423 -21.07 8.25 6.47
CA PRO A 423 -21.43 7.43 5.31
C PRO A 423 -20.87 6.01 5.46
N LEU A 424 -21.63 5.04 4.91
CA LEU A 424 -21.30 3.62 5.04
C LEU A 424 -20.53 3.08 3.83
N PHE A 425 -20.80 3.63 2.63
CA PHE A 425 -20.34 3.04 1.37
C PHE A 425 -19.52 4.00 0.49
N VAL A 426 -19.11 5.15 1.01
CA VAL A 426 -18.33 6.14 0.27
C VAL A 426 -17.21 6.71 1.11
N TYR A 427 -16.17 7.21 0.43
CA TYR A 427 -15.07 7.94 1.04
C TYR A 427 -14.72 9.15 0.20
N HIS A 428 -14.04 10.12 0.78
CA HIS A 428 -13.60 11.34 0.12
C HIS A 428 -12.11 11.60 0.35
N GLY A 429 -11.47 12.25 -0.63
CA GLY A 429 -10.15 12.87 -0.49
C GLY A 429 -10.34 14.38 -0.30
N PHE A 430 -9.98 14.94 0.85
CA PHE A 430 -10.27 16.32 1.17
C PHE A 430 -9.41 16.88 2.31
N ARG A 431 -9.24 18.17 2.31
CA ARG A 431 -8.84 18.95 3.48
C ARG A 431 -9.99 19.80 4.01
N PHE A 432 -10.85 20.30 3.11
CA PHE A 432 -11.93 21.20 3.47
C PHE A 432 -13.29 20.54 3.22
N MET A 433 -14.22 20.80 4.14
CA MET A 433 -15.61 20.42 3.98
C MET A 433 -16.48 21.68 4.16
N GLU A 434 -17.38 21.94 3.21
CA GLU A 434 -18.47 22.89 3.37
C GLU A 434 -19.69 22.17 3.91
N ILE A 435 -20.28 22.67 4.99
CA ILE A 435 -21.53 22.16 5.55
C ILE A 435 -22.60 23.24 5.52
N SER A 436 -23.84 22.86 5.17
CA SER A 436 -25.01 23.72 5.13
C SER A 436 -26.25 22.96 5.62
N GLY A 437 -27.35 23.73 5.87
CA GLY A 437 -28.61 23.15 6.39
C GLY A 437 -28.72 23.15 7.90
N LEU A 438 -27.75 23.76 8.61
CA LEU A 438 -27.80 23.95 10.07
C LEU A 438 -28.41 25.30 10.43
N ASP A 439 -29.13 25.37 11.56
CA ASP A 439 -29.67 26.60 12.14
C ASP A 439 -28.81 27.15 13.30
N TYR A 440 -27.62 26.63 13.49
CA TYR A 440 -26.63 27.01 14.50
C TYR A 440 -25.23 26.90 13.96
N GLU A 441 -24.26 27.54 14.62
CA GLU A 441 -22.83 27.38 14.30
C GLU A 441 -22.27 26.11 14.93
N PRO A 442 -21.75 25.15 14.13
CA PRO A 442 -21.18 23.93 14.66
C PRO A 442 -19.78 24.16 15.24
N ALA A 443 -19.39 23.35 16.23
CA ALA A 443 -18.08 23.37 16.82
C ALA A 443 -17.10 22.40 16.13
N ALA A 444 -15.80 22.61 16.28
CA ALA A 444 -14.79 21.70 15.73
C ALA A 444 -14.94 20.26 16.27
N ASP A 445 -15.32 20.11 17.54
CA ASP A 445 -15.52 18.80 18.18
C ASP A 445 -16.70 18.01 17.59
N ASP A 446 -17.59 18.67 16.85
CA ASP A 446 -18.73 18.03 16.18
C ASP A 446 -18.30 17.19 14.97
N PHE A 447 -17.04 17.29 14.57
CA PHE A 447 -16.49 16.60 13.39
C PHE A 447 -15.32 15.71 13.76
N THR A 448 -15.26 14.53 13.11
CA THR A 448 -14.13 13.60 13.20
C THR A 448 -13.82 13.05 11.82
N GLY A 449 -12.64 13.35 11.31
CA GLY A 449 -12.14 12.74 10.08
C GLY A 449 -11.56 11.36 10.40
N LYS A 450 -12.13 10.31 9.85
CA LYS A 450 -11.68 8.92 9.96
C LYS A 450 -10.82 8.57 8.76
N VAL A 451 -9.50 8.47 8.96
CA VAL A 451 -8.54 8.15 7.90
C VAL A 451 -8.63 6.66 7.59
N VAL A 452 -8.95 6.34 6.34
CA VAL A 452 -9.17 4.96 5.89
C VAL A 452 -8.08 4.58 4.89
N TYR A 453 -7.47 3.41 5.05
CA TYR A 453 -6.58 2.74 4.09
C TYR A 453 -6.42 1.26 4.44
N ASP A 454 -5.73 0.48 3.58
CA ASP A 454 -5.46 -0.93 3.83
C ASP A 454 -4.75 -1.11 5.17
N GLU A 455 -5.23 -2.07 5.98
CA GLU A 455 -4.61 -2.37 7.28
C GLU A 455 -3.18 -2.85 7.08
N MET A 456 -2.23 -2.02 7.46
CA MET A 456 -0.80 -2.34 7.40
C MET A 456 0.00 -1.57 8.45
N ALA A 457 1.14 -2.13 8.82
CA ALA A 457 2.05 -1.48 9.76
C ALA A 457 2.78 -0.30 9.08
N THR A 458 3.09 0.73 9.87
CA THR A 458 4.09 1.73 9.51
C THR A 458 5.46 1.19 9.92
N ASN A 459 6.30 0.89 8.94
CA ASN A 459 7.60 0.23 9.12
C ASN A 459 8.77 1.21 9.20
N GLY A 460 8.60 2.44 8.70
CA GLY A 460 9.68 3.41 8.58
C GLY A 460 9.47 4.68 9.37
N THR A 461 10.58 5.20 9.94
CA THR A 461 10.67 6.56 10.48
C THR A 461 11.82 7.29 9.82
N PHE A 462 11.67 8.61 9.65
CA PHE A 462 12.71 9.42 9.04
C PHE A 462 12.60 10.87 9.51
N GLU A 463 13.72 11.41 9.97
CA GLU A 463 13.83 12.79 10.44
C GLU A 463 15.25 13.31 10.13
N THR A 464 15.37 14.58 9.78
CA THR A 464 16.64 15.23 9.48
C THR A 464 16.74 16.62 10.08
N SER A 465 17.91 17.24 10.00
CA SER A 465 18.10 18.65 10.37
C SER A 465 17.47 19.66 9.36
N GLU A 466 16.94 19.18 8.23
CA GLU A 466 16.33 19.99 7.19
C GLU A 466 14.81 19.88 7.21
N GLU A 467 14.14 20.93 7.64
CA GLU A 467 12.67 20.94 7.83
C GLU A 467 11.92 20.66 6.51
N LEU A 468 12.44 21.11 5.38
CA LEU A 468 11.79 20.87 4.09
C LEU A 468 11.78 19.38 3.74
N ILE A 469 12.87 18.66 4.00
CA ILE A 469 12.94 17.21 3.82
C ILE A 469 11.97 16.49 4.76
N ASN A 470 11.89 16.90 6.04
CA ASN A 470 10.95 16.33 7.00
C ASN A 470 9.50 16.53 6.55
N ARG A 471 9.18 17.72 6.02
CA ARG A 471 7.85 18.02 5.49
C ARG A 471 7.53 17.20 4.24
N LEU A 472 8.50 16.97 3.37
CA LEU A 472 8.35 16.12 2.19
C LEU A 472 8.04 14.66 2.58
N HIS A 473 8.80 14.11 3.54
CA HIS A 473 8.54 12.77 4.06
C HIS A 473 7.13 12.67 4.64
N LYS A 474 6.69 13.67 5.41
CA LYS A 474 5.32 13.72 5.95
C LYS A 474 4.27 13.80 4.85
N ASN A 475 4.48 14.62 3.83
CA ASN A 475 3.55 14.74 2.69
C ASN A 475 3.49 13.44 1.88
N ALA A 476 4.62 12.74 1.70
CA ALA A 476 4.68 11.42 1.08
C ALA A 476 3.88 10.39 1.89
N TYR A 477 4.09 10.33 3.21
CA TYR A 477 3.35 9.45 4.12
C TYR A 477 1.82 9.61 3.98
N TRP A 478 1.33 10.86 3.94
CA TRP A 478 -0.09 11.14 3.79
C TRP A 478 -0.61 10.86 2.38
N GLY A 479 0.16 11.17 1.34
CA GLY A 479 -0.20 10.91 -0.05
C GLY A 479 -0.29 9.42 -0.35
N ILE A 480 0.69 8.64 0.07
CA ILE A 480 0.77 7.21 -0.16
C ILE A 480 -0.41 6.48 0.48
N ARG A 481 -0.59 6.62 1.80
CA ARG A 481 -1.68 5.93 2.52
C ARG A 481 -3.07 6.37 2.07
N GLY A 482 -3.21 7.62 1.64
CA GLY A 482 -4.46 8.13 1.06
C GLY A 482 -4.86 7.44 -0.24
N ASN A 483 -3.92 6.82 -0.93
CA ASN A 483 -4.11 6.13 -2.20
C ASN A 483 -3.99 4.60 -2.10
N TYR A 484 -4.05 4.01 -0.89
CA TYR A 484 -4.13 2.57 -0.66
C TYR A 484 -5.60 2.16 -0.43
N ARG A 485 -6.19 1.47 -1.42
CA ARG A 485 -7.62 1.13 -1.50
C ARG A 485 -7.86 -0.31 -1.98
N GLY A 486 -7.09 -1.29 -1.47
CA GLY A 486 -7.03 -2.63 -2.00
C GLY A 486 -6.31 -2.72 -3.35
N MET A 487 -5.85 -1.58 -3.83
CA MET A 487 -4.97 -1.33 -4.97
C MET A 487 -4.35 0.06 -4.77
N PRO A 488 -3.18 0.34 -5.36
CA PRO A 488 -2.61 1.68 -5.31
C PRO A 488 -3.32 2.58 -6.33
N THR A 489 -4.17 3.50 -5.87
CA THR A 489 -4.87 4.45 -6.75
C THR A 489 -3.99 5.65 -7.10
N ASP A 490 -4.29 6.30 -8.22
CA ASP A 490 -3.67 7.53 -8.69
C ASP A 490 -4.01 8.71 -7.78
N CYS A 491 -5.30 8.89 -7.53
CA CYS A 491 -5.87 10.00 -6.78
C CYS A 491 -7.10 9.57 -5.97
N PRO A 492 -7.49 10.29 -4.90
CA PRO A 492 -8.62 9.88 -4.05
C PRO A 492 -9.88 10.75 -4.19
N GLN A 493 -9.83 11.92 -4.90
CA GLN A 493 -10.84 12.95 -4.74
C GLN A 493 -11.82 13.10 -5.91
N ARG A 494 -11.40 12.75 -7.13
CA ARG A 494 -12.15 13.00 -8.38
C ARG A 494 -12.75 11.72 -8.97
N ASP A 495 -13.34 11.81 -10.15
CA ASP A 495 -13.98 10.71 -10.90
C ASP A 495 -12.97 9.79 -11.62
N GLU A 496 -11.88 9.42 -10.96
CA GLU A 496 -10.82 8.51 -11.44
C GLU A 496 -10.56 7.42 -10.40
N ARG A 497 -9.66 7.60 -9.45
CA ARG A 497 -9.37 6.70 -8.32
C ARG A 497 -9.05 5.27 -8.78
N LEU A 498 -8.12 5.15 -9.73
CA LEU A 498 -7.79 3.91 -10.44
C LEU A 498 -6.35 3.48 -10.18
N GLY A 499 -6.09 2.19 -10.38
CA GLY A 499 -4.75 1.60 -10.26
C GLY A 499 -3.91 1.84 -11.51
N TRP A 500 -3.48 3.08 -11.75
CA TRP A 500 -2.58 3.42 -12.84
C TRP A 500 -1.18 2.82 -12.61
N LEU A 501 -0.68 2.08 -13.60
CA LEU A 501 0.56 1.33 -13.47
C LEU A 501 1.78 2.25 -13.39
N GLY A 502 1.85 3.27 -14.24
CA GLY A 502 2.98 4.19 -14.32
C GLY A 502 3.27 4.94 -13.02
N ASP A 503 2.25 5.18 -12.21
CA ASP A 503 2.35 5.91 -10.96
C ASP A 503 3.16 5.18 -9.89
N ARG A 504 3.29 3.86 -10.00
CA ARG A 504 3.82 2.98 -8.97
C ARG A 504 5.01 2.11 -9.41
N THR A 505 5.65 2.41 -10.51
CA THR A 505 6.79 1.61 -10.99
C THR A 505 7.91 1.56 -9.93
N THR A 506 8.85 2.47 -9.96
CA THR A 506 9.92 2.55 -8.95
C THR A 506 9.42 3.05 -7.59
N GLY A 507 8.37 3.88 -7.56
CA GLY A 507 7.80 4.45 -6.33
C GLY A 507 7.37 3.39 -5.31
N ALA A 508 6.83 2.24 -5.75
CA ALA A 508 6.45 1.14 -4.88
C ALA A 508 7.59 0.66 -3.97
N TYR A 509 8.82 0.65 -4.49
CA TYR A 509 10.01 0.30 -3.70
C TYR A 509 10.29 1.32 -2.60
N GLY A 510 10.15 2.63 -2.87
CA GLY A 510 10.29 3.68 -1.85
C GLY A 510 9.21 3.61 -0.78
N GLU A 511 7.98 3.32 -1.17
CA GLU A 511 6.84 3.18 -0.27
C GLU A 511 7.01 2.03 0.73
N SER A 512 7.68 0.93 0.32
CA SER A 512 7.92 -0.25 1.16
C SER A 512 8.88 0.02 2.34
N PHE A 513 9.67 1.10 2.31
CA PHE A 513 10.44 1.54 3.48
C PHE A 513 9.53 2.08 4.59
N ILE A 514 8.40 2.70 4.22
CA ILE A 514 7.48 3.33 5.17
C ILE A 514 6.38 2.37 5.61
N PHE A 515 5.85 1.53 4.70
CA PHE A 515 4.67 0.71 4.93
C PHE A 515 4.93 -0.78 4.72
N GLY A 516 4.28 -1.61 5.53
CA GLY A 516 4.23 -3.07 5.36
C GLY A 516 3.25 -3.48 4.23
N ASN A 517 3.48 -2.98 3.03
CA ASN A 517 2.56 -3.00 1.89
C ASN A 517 2.64 -4.26 1.00
N ALA A 518 3.39 -5.28 1.42
CA ALA A 518 3.65 -6.47 0.61
C ALA A 518 2.39 -7.14 0.07
N LEU A 519 1.38 -7.38 0.93
CA LEU A 519 0.16 -8.10 0.53
C LEU A 519 -0.73 -7.28 -0.40
N MET A 520 -0.79 -5.98 -0.23
CA MET A 520 -1.52 -5.09 -1.14
C MET A 520 -0.89 -5.12 -2.54
N TYR A 521 0.43 -4.99 -2.64
CA TYR A 521 1.14 -5.09 -3.92
C TYR A 521 1.10 -6.50 -4.52
N LYS A 522 1.17 -7.54 -3.69
CA LYS A 522 0.99 -8.92 -4.14
C LYS A 522 -0.39 -9.13 -4.79
N LYS A 523 -1.45 -8.61 -4.15
CA LYS A 523 -2.81 -8.61 -4.71
C LYS A 523 -2.86 -7.82 -6.01
N TRP A 524 -2.22 -6.65 -6.08
CA TRP A 524 -2.23 -5.82 -7.28
C TRP A 524 -1.53 -6.49 -8.48
N LEU A 525 -0.48 -7.30 -8.25
CA LEU A 525 0.12 -8.12 -9.31
C LEU A 525 -0.85 -9.18 -9.86
N VAL A 526 -1.75 -9.70 -9.01
CA VAL A 526 -2.86 -10.56 -9.47
C VAL A 526 -3.81 -9.75 -10.36
N ASP A 527 -4.22 -8.56 -9.93
CA ASP A 527 -5.10 -7.69 -10.70
C ASP A 527 -4.51 -7.34 -12.09
N ILE A 528 -3.19 -7.09 -12.15
CA ILE A 528 -2.50 -6.79 -13.41
C ILE A 528 -2.56 -8.01 -14.34
N GLU A 529 -2.27 -9.20 -13.84
CA GLU A 529 -2.35 -10.43 -14.63
C GLU A 529 -3.78 -10.70 -15.12
N GLU A 530 -4.78 -10.57 -14.25
CA GLU A 530 -6.20 -10.75 -14.59
C GLU A 530 -6.72 -9.69 -15.56
N SER A 531 -6.08 -8.51 -15.59
CA SER A 531 -6.40 -7.42 -16.53
C SER A 531 -5.70 -7.56 -17.89
N MET A 532 -4.82 -8.54 -18.05
CA MET A 532 -4.11 -8.80 -19.31
C MET A 532 -5.04 -9.37 -20.38
N ASN A 533 -4.81 -9.01 -21.62
CA ASN A 533 -5.47 -9.64 -22.77
C ASN A 533 -4.83 -11.00 -23.11
N GLU A 534 -5.55 -11.82 -23.86
CA GLU A 534 -5.07 -13.14 -24.31
C GLU A 534 -3.79 -13.08 -25.13
N ASN A 535 -3.61 -12.01 -25.92
CA ASN A 535 -2.40 -11.77 -26.71
C ASN A 535 -1.18 -11.32 -25.90
N GLY A 536 -1.32 -11.10 -24.61
CA GLY A 536 -0.24 -10.65 -23.71
C GLY A 536 -0.19 -9.15 -23.46
N SER A 537 -1.06 -8.33 -24.09
CA SER A 537 -1.13 -6.90 -23.82
C SER A 537 -1.63 -6.62 -22.40
N ILE A 538 -0.98 -5.72 -21.67
CA ILE A 538 -1.35 -5.31 -20.30
C ILE A 538 -2.15 -4.00 -20.37
N SER A 539 -3.28 -3.94 -19.63
CA SER A 539 -3.99 -2.68 -19.40
C SER A 539 -3.14 -1.74 -18.53
N VAL A 540 -3.07 -0.47 -18.90
CA VAL A 540 -2.31 0.53 -18.12
C VAL A 540 -2.99 0.93 -16.81
N VAL A 541 -4.24 0.45 -16.61
CA VAL A 541 -5.03 0.56 -15.37
C VAL A 541 -5.39 -0.83 -14.90
N SER A 542 -5.15 -1.16 -13.64
CA SER A 542 -5.47 -2.48 -13.05
C SER A 542 -6.01 -2.38 -11.62
N PRO A 543 -7.16 -3.01 -11.32
CA PRO A 543 -8.08 -3.70 -12.23
C PRO A 543 -8.58 -2.77 -13.35
N ARG A 544 -8.85 -3.34 -14.54
CA ARG A 544 -9.18 -2.56 -15.74
C ARG A 544 -10.61 -1.99 -15.75
N TYR A 545 -11.01 -1.32 -14.67
CA TYR A 545 -12.29 -0.61 -14.60
C TYR A 545 -12.41 0.47 -15.69
N TRP A 546 -11.29 1.01 -16.10
CA TRP A 546 -11.11 1.77 -17.32
C TRP A 546 -10.26 0.92 -18.27
N THR A 547 -10.85 0.44 -19.38
CA THR A 547 -10.19 -0.49 -20.29
C THR A 547 -9.30 0.29 -21.26
N ILE A 548 -8.00 0.37 -20.97
CA ILE A 548 -7.03 1.12 -21.77
C ILE A 548 -5.84 0.22 -22.10
N PHE A 549 -5.65 -0.05 -23.40
CA PHE A 549 -4.53 -0.83 -23.92
C PHE A 549 -3.79 -0.01 -24.96
N HIS A 550 -2.65 0.54 -24.59
CA HIS A 550 -1.82 1.33 -25.50
C HIS A 550 -0.65 0.53 -26.07
N ASP A 551 -0.31 -0.64 -25.48
CA ASP A 551 0.89 -1.40 -25.78
C ASP A 551 2.16 -0.54 -25.67
N ASP A 552 2.25 0.29 -24.65
CA ASP A 552 3.49 0.95 -24.28
C ASP A 552 4.32 0.07 -23.33
N VAL A 553 5.52 0.50 -22.97
CA VAL A 553 6.42 -0.24 -22.08
C VAL A 553 6.41 0.33 -20.69
N THR A 554 6.39 1.65 -20.59
CA THR A 554 6.76 2.39 -19.40
C THR A 554 5.77 2.20 -18.24
N TRP A 555 4.45 2.14 -18.52
CA TRP A 555 3.42 1.84 -17.53
C TRP A 555 3.38 0.36 -17.13
N PRO A 556 3.33 -0.60 -18.07
CA PRO A 556 3.39 -2.04 -17.75
C PRO A 556 4.65 -2.48 -17.01
N ALA A 557 5.73 -1.71 -17.02
CA ALA A 557 6.94 -1.99 -16.24
C ALA A 557 6.67 -2.22 -14.76
N ALA A 558 5.59 -1.63 -14.20
CA ALA A 558 5.17 -1.86 -12.82
C ALA A 558 5.00 -3.35 -12.49
N TYR A 559 4.53 -4.17 -13.46
CA TYR A 559 4.35 -5.60 -13.25
C TYR A 559 5.65 -6.33 -12.88
N PHE A 560 6.76 -5.88 -13.44
CA PHE A 560 8.10 -6.44 -13.22
C PHE A 560 8.77 -5.82 -11.99
N TYR A 561 8.75 -4.50 -11.89
CA TYR A 561 9.42 -3.77 -10.80
C TYR A 561 8.77 -4.05 -9.43
N VAL A 562 7.44 -4.17 -9.37
CA VAL A 562 6.73 -4.52 -8.12
C VAL A 562 7.02 -5.97 -7.72
N ALA A 563 7.13 -6.92 -8.67
CA ALA A 563 7.52 -8.29 -8.37
C ALA A 563 8.96 -8.37 -7.82
N ASP A 564 9.90 -7.61 -8.41
CA ASP A 564 11.28 -7.49 -7.91
C ASP A 564 11.31 -6.81 -6.52
N MET A 565 10.49 -5.80 -6.30
CA MET A 565 10.37 -5.12 -5.00
C MET A 565 9.93 -6.09 -3.90
N LEU A 566 8.90 -6.92 -4.14
CA LEU A 566 8.45 -7.92 -3.17
C LEU A 566 9.56 -8.91 -2.80
N TYR A 567 10.36 -9.31 -3.77
CA TYR A 567 11.52 -10.17 -3.53
C TYR A 567 12.62 -9.44 -2.74
N ARG A 568 13.01 -8.25 -3.18
CA ARG A 568 14.11 -7.50 -2.55
C ARG A 568 13.80 -7.04 -1.14
N GLN A 569 12.59 -6.51 -0.89
CA GLN A 569 12.21 -5.92 0.40
C GLN A 569 11.70 -6.95 1.40
N PHE A 570 10.97 -7.96 0.92
CA PHE A 570 10.26 -8.90 1.80
C PHE A 570 10.75 -10.34 1.68
N GLY A 571 11.65 -10.64 0.73
CA GLY A 571 12.11 -12.00 0.46
C GLY A 571 11.05 -12.90 -0.19
N ASP A 572 9.95 -12.33 -0.70
CA ASP A 572 8.86 -13.09 -1.31
C ASP A 572 9.05 -13.24 -2.83
N ASP A 573 9.52 -14.40 -3.25
CA ASP A 573 9.71 -14.77 -4.66
C ASP A 573 8.47 -15.40 -5.30
N SER A 574 7.38 -15.56 -4.56
CA SER A 574 6.20 -16.28 -5.05
C SER A 574 5.55 -15.59 -6.25
N SER A 575 5.44 -14.27 -6.22
CA SER A 575 4.88 -13.51 -7.34
C SER A 575 5.71 -13.66 -8.62
N ILE A 576 7.04 -13.70 -8.53
CA ILE A 576 7.91 -13.96 -9.66
C ILE A 576 7.66 -15.36 -10.22
N LYS A 577 7.62 -16.38 -9.35
CA LYS A 577 7.44 -17.77 -9.76
C LYS A 577 6.08 -18.03 -10.38
N GLU A 578 5.03 -17.55 -9.75
CA GLU A 578 3.65 -17.76 -10.20
C GLU A 578 3.34 -17.02 -11.50
N ARG A 579 3.91 -15.81 -11.69
CA ARG A 579 3.56 -14.91 -12.79
C ARG A 579 4.55 -14.88 -13.93
N TYR A 580 5.64 -15.62 -13.83
CA TYR A 580 6.64 -15.71 -14.89
C TYR A 580 6.05 -16.03 -16.28
N PRO A 581 5.08 -16.97 -16.41
CA PRO A 581 4.50 -17.27 -17.71
C PRO A 581 3.75 -16.08 -18.36
N SER A 582 3.04 -15.27 -17.57
CA SER A 582 2.35 -14.09 -18.07
C SER A 582 3.30 -12.94 -18.38
N MET A 583 4.35 -12.75 -17.58
CA MET A 583 5.44 -11.81 -17.86
C MET A 583 6.15 -12.15 -19.17
N LYS A 584 6.46 -13.43 -19.41
CA LYS A 584 7.02 -13.92 -20.67
C LYS A 584 6.10 -13.65 -21.86
N ARG A 585 4.78 -13.86 -21.71
CA ARG A 585 3.81 -13.54 -22.78
C ARG A 585 3.85 -12.06 -23.17
N TRP A 586 3.92 -11.16 -22.17
CA TRP A 586 3.99 -9.74 -22.44
C TRP A 586 5.29 -9.37 -23.17
N VAL A 587 6.44 -9.87 -22.74
CA VAL A 587 7.73 -9.62 -23.40
C VAL A 587 7.70 -10.10 -24.86
N ASN A 588 7.15 -11.28 -25.10
CA ASN A 588 7.00 -11.81 -26.46
C ASN A 588 6.07 -10.92 -27.30
N HIS A 589 4.90 -10.52 -26.76
CA HIS A 589 3.98 -9.61 -27.42
C HIS A 589 4.66 -8.30 -27.85
N MET A 590 5.41 -7.68 -26.95
CA MET A 590 6.12 -6.43 -27.21
C MET A 590 7.23 -6.61 -28.25
N THR A 591 7.99 -7.69 -28.15
CA THR A 591 9.08 -8.02 -29.08
C THR A 591 8.54 -8.26 -30.50
N GLU A 592 7.43 -8.99 -30.61
CA GLU A 592 6.84 -9.35 -31.92
C GLU A 592 6.07 -8.19 -32.58
N THR A 593 5.45 -7.31 -31.78
CA THR A 593 4.49 -6.32 -32.31
C THR A 593 4.98 -4.88 -32.25
N LYS A 594 5.89 -4.53 -31.32
CA LYS A 594 6.34 -3.15 -31.04
C LYS A 594 7.85 -2.93 -31.18
N MET A 595 8.64 -3.98 -31.42
CA MET A 595 10.06 -3.86 -31.63
C MET A 595 10.39 -3.80 -33.11
N LYS A 596 11.23 -2.84 -33.50
CA LYS A 596 11.80 -2.74 -34.85
C LYS A 596 13.30 -2.49 -34.74
N ASP A 597 14.09 -3.34 -35.39
CA ASP A 597 15.56 -3.25 -35.35
C ASP A 597 16.11 -3.15 -33.90
N TYR A 598 15.52 -3.92 -32.99
CA TYR A 598 15.83 -3.94 -31.53
C TYR A 598 15.52 -2.62 -30.78
N ILE A 599 14.71 -1.72 -31.36
CA ILE A 599 14.20 -0.50 -30.72
C ILE A 599 12.69 -0.64 -30.51
N LEU A 600 12.21 -0.30 -29.34
CA LEU A 600 10.77 -0.20 -29.07
C LEU A 600 10.23 1.10 -29.66
N VAL A 601 9.28 0.99 -30.60
CA VAL A 601 8.79 2.14 -31.39
C VAL A 601 7.47 2.71 -30.86
N LYS A 602 7.00 2.24 -29.70
CA LYS A 602 5.75 2.69 -29.09
C LYS A 602 5.98 3.22 -27.68
N ASP A 603 5.58 4.44 -27.47
CA ASP A 603 5.37 5.07 -26.18
C ASP A 603 4.16 6.00 -26.28
N GLU A 604 3.27 6.01 -25.28
CA GLU A 604 2.05 6.80 -25.29
C GLU A 604 2.13 8.04 -24.42
N TYR A 605 2.75 7.90 -23.26
CA TYR A 605 2.70 8.92 -22.20
C TYR A 605 3.90 9.85 -22.18
N GLY A 606 5.03 9.43 -22.71
CA GLY A 606 6.27 10.21 -22.59
C GLY A 606 6.79 10.27 -21.15
N ASP A 607 7.66 11.23 -20.91
CA ASP A 607 8.08 11.59 -19.55
C ASP A 607 6.97 12.47 -18.92
N TRP A 608 5.87 11.82 -18.51
CA TRP A 608 4.63 12.44 -18.08
C TRP A 608 4.84 13.50 -16.99
N CYS A 609 4.09 14.59 -17.05
CA CYS A 609 4.22 15.71 -16.11
C CYS A 609 5.63 16.35 -16.06
N MET A 610 6.38 16.32 -17.18
CA MET A 610 7.56 17.16 -17.32
C MET A 610 7.20 18.62 -16.99
N PRO A 611 7.96 19.35 -16.14
CA PRO A 611 7.65 20.72 -15.80
C PRO A 611 7.51 21.59 -17.06
N PRO A 612 6.35 22.23 -17.29
CA PRO A 612 6.14 23.06 -18.45
C PRO A 612 6.89 24.39 -18.36
N GLU A 613 7.12 25.01 -19.51
CA GLU A 613 7.76 26.34 -19.64
C GLU A 613 6.85 27.49 -19.23
N SER A 614 5.54 27.28 -19.16
CA SER A 614 4.54 28.26 -18.73
C SER A 614 3.68 27.67 -17.61
N PRO A 615 3.34 28.47 -16.57
CA PRO A 615 2.57 27.98 -15.42
C PRO A 615 1.13 27.55 -15.73
N GLU A 616 0.58 27.96 -16.86
CA GLU A 616 -0.79 27.60 -17.27
C GLU A 616 -0.84 26.26 -18.02
N LEU A 617 0.29 25.77 -18.53
CA LEU A 617 0.35 24.52 -19.28
C LEU A 617 0.32 23.31 -18.34
N ILE A 618 -0.37 22.25 -18.76
CA ILE A 618 -0.29 20.93 -18.10
C ILE A 618 0.99 20.23 -18.51
N HIS A 619 1.27 20.24 -19.82
CA HIS A 619 2.45 19.61 -20.42
C HIS A 619 3.33 20.64 -21.09
N SER A 620 4.64 20.38 -21.07
CA SER A 620 5.57 21.20 -21.86
C SER A 620 5.25 21.09 -23.34
N GLU A 621 5.25 22.20 -24.05
CA GLU A 621 5.14 22.25 -25.51
C GLU A 621 6.51 22.34 -26.18
N ASP A 622 7.57 22.65 -25.42
CA ASP A 622 8.94 22.78 -25.92
C ASP A 622 9.55 21.40 -26.26
N PRO A 623 9.84 21.12 -27.52
CA PRO A 623 10.47 19.87 -27.95
C PRO A 623 11.82 19.57 -27.27
N ALA A 624 12.57 20.62 -26.85
CA ALA A 624 13.86 20.45 -26.19
C ALA A 624 13.72 19.89 -24.76
N ARG A 625 12.54 19.91 -24.19
CA ARG A 625 12.22 19.34 -22.87
C ARG A 625 11.63 17.94 -22.97
N LYS A 626 11.07 17.55 -24.12
CA LYS A 626 10.42 16.25 -24.32
C LYS A 626 11.45 15.19 -24.64
N THR A 627 11.54 14.16 -23.82
CA THR A 627 12.36 12.99 -24.11
C THR A 627 11.65 12.13 -25.16
N ASN A 628 12.42 11.64 -26.13
CA ASN A 628 11.94 10.79 -27.20
C ASN A 628 11.31 9.51 -26.65
N GLY A 629 10.09 9.17 -27.08
CA GLY A 629 9.37 7.98 -26.63
C GLY A 629 10.11 6.68 -26.91
N GLU A 630 10.81 6.56 -28.05
CA GLU A 630 11.63 5.36 -28.34
C GLU A 630 12.82 5.23 -27.36
N VAL A 631 13.38 6.34 -26.87
CA VAL A 631 14.41 6.35 -25.81
C VAL A 631 13.80 5.80 -24.52
N LEU A 632 12.65 6.33 -24.11
CA LEU A 632 11.96 5.92 -22.87
C LEU A 632 11.59 4.44 -22.90
N SER A 633 10.86 4.02 -23.94
CA SER A 633 10.41 2.63 -24.06
C SER A 633 11.57 1.65 -24.17
N THR A 634 12.62 1.97 -24.94
CA THR A 634 13.74 1.05 -25.13
C THR A 634 14.60 0.91 -23.87
N THR A 635 14.84 2.01 -23.13
CA THR A 635 15.61 1.95 -21.87
C THR A 635 14.86 1.14 -20.80
N VAL A 636 13.56 1.36 -20.63
CA VAL A 636 12.75 0.60 -19.67
C VAL A 636 12.63 -0.87 -20.10
N PHE A 637 12.43 -1.15 -21.39
CA PHE A 637 12.39 -2.54 -21.88
C PHE A 637 13.71 -3.28 -21.66
N TYR A 638 14.84 -2.60 -21.86
CA TYR A 638 16.17 -3.15 -21.56
C TYR A 638 16.28 -3.57 -20.10
N SER A 639 15.82 -2.75 -19.16
CA SER A 639 15.81 -3.10 -17.73
C SER A 639 14.86 -4.26 -17.41
N ILE A 640 13.71 -4.36 -18.11
CA ILE A 640 12.81 -5.51 -17.98
C ILE A 640 13.48 -6.79 -18.48
N LEU A 641 14.25 -6.76 -19.56
CA LEU A 641 15.01 -7.93 -20.03
C LEU A 641 16.01 -8.42 -18.98
N GLN A 642 16.70 -7.51 -18.28
CA GLN A 642 17.60 -7.85 -17.18
C GLN A 642 16.83 -8.50 -16.00
N LEU A 643 15.64 -7.97 -15.66
CA LEU A 643 14.78 -8.60 -14.67
C LEU A 643 14.28 -9.98 -15.11
N MET A 644 13.90 -10.14 -16.38
CA MET A 644 13.44 -11.43 -16.92
C MET A 644 14.56 -12.47 -16.98
N GLU A 645 15.80 -12.07 -17.25
CA GLU A 645 16.97 -12.95 -17.09
C GLU A 645 17.07 -13.46 -15.65
N LYS A 646 17.05 -12.56 -14.66
CA LYS A 646 17.04 -12.88 -13.22
C LYS A 646 15.85 -13.78 -12.84
N PHE A 647 14.65 -13.45 -13.29
CA PHE A 647 13.44 -14.22 -13.00
C PHE A 647 13.46 -15.61 -13.63
N ALA A 648 14.02 -15.76 -14.83
CA ALA A 648 14.24 -17.04 -15.47
C ALA A 648 15.21 -17.92 -14.66
N GLN A 649 16.32 -17.34 -14.19
CA GLN A 649 17.26 -18.04 -13.30
C GLN A 649 16.57 -18.51 -12.01
N MET A 650 15.78 -17.67 -11.36
CA MET A 650 15.01 -18.00 -10.15
C MET A 650 13.98 -19.12 -10.38
N ASN A 651 13.47 -19.26 -11.59
CA ASN A 651 12.55 -20.32 -12.00
C ASN A 651 13.27 -21.58 -12.52
N GLY A 652 14.61 -21.62 -12.55
CA GLY A 652 15.38 -22.75 -13.06
C GLY A 652 15.26 -22.92 -14.59
N LEU A 653 15.11 -21.82 -15.33
CA LEU A 653 14.93 -21.77 -16.79
C LEU A 653 16.16 -21.14 -17.48
N PRO A 654 17.32 -21.82 -17.52
CA PRO A 654 18.56 -21.24 -18.03
C PRO A 654 18.49 -20.84 -19.50
N ALA A 655 17.73 -21.56 -20.34
CA ALA A 655 17.57 -21.23 -21.75
C ALA A 655 16.86 -19.88 -21.94
N ASP A 656 15.80 -19.61 -21.16
CA ASP A 656 15.12 -18.33 -21.18
C ASP A 656 16.06 -17.20 -20.69
N ALA A 657 16.86 -17.47 -19.65
CA ALA A 657 17.83 -16.50 -19.14
C ALA A 657 18.87 -16.12 -20.21
N GLU A 658 19.42 -17.10 -20.93
CA GLU A 658 20.36 -16.86 -22.04
C GLU A 658 19.69 -16.08 -23.18
N GLU A 659 18.43 -16.38 -23.50
CA GLU A 659 17.66 -15.64 -24.52
C GLU A 659 17.49 -14.17 -24.17
N TYR A 660 17.08 -13.87 -22.91
CA TYR A 660 16.91 -12.49 -22.46
C TYR A 660 18.23 -11.73 -22.37
N ALA A 661 19.28 -12.35 -21.88
CA ALA A 661 20.63 -11.76 -21.89
C ALA A 661 21.10 -11.42 -23.30
N ALA A 662 20.93 -12.34 -24.26
CA ALA A 662 21.30 -12.12 -25.65
C ALA A 662 20.45 -11.02 -26.33
N LEU A 663 19.16 -10.95 -25.99
CA LEU A 663 18.29 -9.90 -26.51
C LEU A 663 18.68 -8.53 -25.91
N ALA A 664 18.96 -8.46 -24.62
CA ALA A 664 19.40 -7.24 -23.94
C ALA A 664 20.66 -6.65 -24.59
N ILE A 665 21.64 -7.48 -24.93
CA ILE A 665 22.86 -7.05 -25.65
C ILE A 665 22.49 -6.39 -27.00
N LYS A 666 21.63 -7.03 -27.79
CA LYS A 666 21.20 -6.50 -29.09
C LYS A 666 20.45 -5.17 -28.97
N VAL A 667 19.58 -5.06 -27.93
CA VAL A 667 18.86 -3.83 -27.63
C VAL A 667 19.85 -2.71 -27.24
N LYS A 668 20.82 -2.98 -26.36
CA LYS A 668 21.84 -2.01 -25.96
C LYS A 668 22.67 -1.53 -27.16
N ASP A 669 23.10 -2.44 -28.04
CA ASP A 669 23.86 -2.09 -29.24
C ASP A 669 23.06 -1.22 -30.21
N ALA A 670 21.79 -1.60 -30.47
CA ALA A 670 20.90 -0.84 -31.34
C ALA A 670 20.56 0.53 -30.77
N TYR A 671 20.32 0.60 -29.46
CA TYR A 671 20.04 1.83 -28.72
C TYR A 671 21.22 2.81 -28.84
N ASN A 672 22.43 2.37 -28.52
CA ASN A 672 23.62 3.22 -28.63
C ASN A 672 23.91 3.66 -30.06
N LYS A 673 23.77 2.75 -31.04
CA LYS A 673 23.93 3.08 -32.46
C LYS A 673 22.97 4.17 -32.95
N LYS A 674 21.74 4.18 -32.41
CA LYS A 674 20.70 5.11 -32.85
C LYS A 674 20.72 6.44 -32.12
N PHE A 675 20.93 6.43 -30.80
CA PHE A 675 20.68 7.59 -29.94
C PHE A 675 21.93 8.19 -29.30
N PHE A 676 23.05 7.46 -29.22
CA PHE A 676 24.24 7.96 -28.56
C PHE A 676 25.14 8.74 -29.54
N ASN A 677 25.44 9.97 -29.18
CA ASN A 677 26.42 10.80 -29.89
C ASN A 677 27.79 10.70 -29.19
N THR A 678 28.75 10.07 -29.83
CA THR A 678 30.11 9.85 -29.29
C THR A 678 30.96 11.13 -29.18
N GLU A 679 30.65 12.16 -29.96
CA GLU A 679 31.39 13.45 -29.91
C GLU A 679 30.97 14.30 -28.72
N THR A 680 29.67 14.37 -28.46
CA THR A 680 29.10 15.18 -27.37
C THR A 680 28.82 14.36 -26.11
N ALA A 681 28.90 13.04 -26.15
CA ALA A 681 28.55 12.11 -25.11
C ALA A 681 27.09 12.32 -24.60
N GLN A 682 26.15 12.51 -25.53
CA GLN A 682 24.74 12.80 -25.26
C GLN A 682 23.84 11.77 -25.89
N TYR A 683 22.70 11.54 -25.24
CA TYR A 683 21.62 10.74 -25.82
C TYR A 683 20.54 11.63 -26.43
N ASP A 684 20.17 11.33 -27.68
CA ASP A 684 19.09 11.97 -28.44
C ASP A 684 19.16 13.52 -28.36
N ASN A 685 18.14 14.17 -27.84
CA ASN A 685 18.07 15.64 -27.68
C ASN A 685 18.67 16.16 -26.37
N ASN A 686 19.46 15.35 -25.67
CA ASN A 686 20.17 15.75 -24.44
C ASN A 686 19.25 16.14 -23.26
N THR A 687 18.07 15.55 -23.13
CA THR A 687 17.27 15.76 -21.90
C THR A 687 17.94 15.09 -20.70
N VAL A 688 17.68 15.62 -19.50
CA VAL A 688 18.18 15.01 -18.25
C VAL A 688 17.69 13.58 -18.15
N THR A 689 16.42 13.31 -18.46
CA THR A 689 15.82 11.97 -18.44
C THR A 689 16.53 11.01 -19.39
N ALA A 690 16.79 11.39 -20.66
CA ALA A 690 17.45 10.51 -21.63
C ALA A 690 18.85 10.08 -21.17
N ASN A 691 19.68 11.03 -20.72
CA ASN A 691 21.03 10.74 -20.24
C ASN A 691 21.01 9.94 -18.93
N LEU A 692 20.13 10.32 -17.98
CA LEU A 692 20.08 9.70 -16.66
C LEU A 692 19.56 8.26 -16.70
N LEU A 693 18.52 7.98 -17.49
CA LEU A 693 18.04 6.61 -17.71
C LEU A 693 19.12 5.73 -18.34
N SER A 694 19.84 6.27 -19.34
CA SER A 694 20.92 5.54 -20.00
C SER A 694 22.06 5.21 -19.03
N LEU A 695 22.42 6.11 -18.10
CA LEU A 695 23.39 5.87 -17.04
C LEU A 695 22.88 4.81 -16.06
N ARG A 696 21.74 5.07 -15.46
CA ARG A 696 21.20 4.24 -14.35
C ARG A 696 20.85 2.81 -14.77
N LEU A 697 20.46 2.63 -16.02
CA LEU A 697 20.11 1.30 -16.55
C LEU A 697 21.28 0.59 -17.25
N GLY A 698 22.48 1.15 -17.20
CA GLY A 698 23.70 0.51 -17.67
C GLY A 698 23.82 0.44 -19.21
N LEU A 699 23.22 1.40 -19.92
CA LEU A 699 23.25 1.45 -21.38
C LEU A 699 24.47 2.21 -21.93
N VAL A 700 25.04 3.11 -21.15
CA VAL A 700 26.19 3.93 -21.57
C VAL A 700 27.37 3.03 -21.95
N PRO A 701 28.09 3.30 -23.09
CA PRO A 701 29.30 2.60 -23.44
C PRO A 701 30.42 2.88 -22.44
N ASP A 702 31.25 1.87 -22.16
CA ASP A 702 32.37 1.95 -21.21
C ASP A 702 33.25 3.16 -21.45
N GLY A 703 33.57 3.92 -20.40
CA GLY A 703 34.40 5.10 -20.40
C GLY A 703 33.75 6.41 -20.88
N TYR A 704 32.44 6.40 -21.08
CA TYR A 704 31.62 7.58 -21.36
C TYR A 704 30.79 8.05 -20.19
N GLU A 705 30.69 7.28 -19.11
CA GLU A 705 29.78 7.53 -17.97
C GLU A 705 29.98 8.92 -17.38
N ASP A 706 31.24 9.32 -17.09
CA ASP A 706 31.55 10.64 -16.53
C ASP A 706 31.16 11.78 -17.47
N LYS A 707 31.29 11.58 -18.78
CA LYS A 707 30.95 12.61 -19.78
C LYS A 707 29.42 12.72 -19.94
N VAL A 708 28.71 11.61 -19.94
CA VAL A 708 27.25 11.62 -19.97
C VAL A 708 26.69 12.25 -18.68
N PHE A 709 27.29 11.92 -17.54
CA PHE A 709 26.92 12.54 -16.27
C PHE A 709 27.22 14.05 -16.23
N ALA A 710 28.34 14.48 -16.79
CA ALA A 710 28.63 15.91 -16.91
C ALA A 710 27.57 16.68 -17.71
N ASN A 711 26.99 16.05 -18.75
CA ASN A 711 25.84 16.63 -19.47
C ASN A 711 24.58 16.71 -18.59
N VAL A 712 24.32 15.72 -17.74
CA VAL A 712 23.20 15.75 -16.77
C VAL A 712 23.37 16.94 -15.82
N VAL A 713 24.59 17.10 -15.24
CA VAL A 713 24.90 18.18 -14.30
C VAL A 713 24.79 19.54 -14.99
N GLU A 714 25.43 19.71 -16.16
CA GLU A 714 25.39 20.95 -16.90
C GLU A 714 23.98 21.39 -17.25
N LYS A 715 23.15 20.45 -17.74
CA LYS A 715 21.75 20.70 -18.10
C LYS A 715 20.94 21.09 -16.86
N THR A 716 21.10 20.36 -15.78
CA THR A 716 20.36 20.62 -14.52
C THR A 716 20.77 21.97 -13.90
N GLU A 717 22.07 22.31 -13.88
CA GLU A 717 22.54 23.54 -13.24
C GLU A 717 22.31 24.78 -14.11
N LYS A 718 22.63 24.70 -15.41
CA LYS A 718 22.58 25.89 -16.29
C LYS A 718 21.22 26.13 -16.89
N ASP A 719 20.62 25.10 -17.52
CA ASP A 719 19.35 25.26 -18.24
C ASP A 719 18.18 25.26 -17.25
N CYS A 720 18.20 24.37 -16.25
CA CYS A 720 17.14 24.21 -15.26
C CYS A 720 17.42 24.93 -13.94
N LYS A 721 18.57 25.62 -13.82
CA LYS A 721 18.95 26.45 -12.65
C LYS A 721 18.91 25.71 -11.32
N GLY A 722 19.19 24.42 -11.31
CA GLY A 722 19.15 23.56 -10.12
C GLY A 722 17.72 23.19 -9.68
N HIS A 723 16.76 23.19 -10.60
CA HIS A 723 15.41 22.70 -10.37
C HIS A 723 15.20 21.31 -10.97
N VAL A 724 14.10 20.69 -10.63
CA VAL A 724 13.65 19.45 -11.27
C VAL A 724 13.43 19.70 -12.76
N SER A 725 13.99 18.81 -13.60
CA SER A 725 13.91 18.89 -15.05
C SER A 725 13.51 17.57 -15.69
N ALA A 726 12.67 16.82 -14.99
CA ALA A 726 12.21 15.51 -15.38
C ALA A 726 10.73 15.34 -15.05
N GLY A 727 10.04 14.53 -15.83
CA GLY A 727 8.71 14.04 -15.53
C GLY A 727 8.75 12.73 -14.72
N VAL A 728 7.65 11.97 -14.76
CA VAL A 728 7.45 10.76 -13.96
C VAL A 728 8.54 9.71 -14.15
N LEU A 729 9.04 9.53 -15.39
CA LEU A 729 10.06 8.52 -15.66
C LEU A 729 11.45 8.98 -15.21
N GLY A 730 11.79 10.23 -15.48
CA GLY A 730 13.09 10.77 -15.10
C GLY A 730 13.27 10.91 -13.58
N ILE A 731 12.25 11.35 -12.85
CA ILE A 731 12.35 11.48 -11.39
C ILE A 731 12.46 10.14 -10.65
N GLN A 732 12.10 9.02 -11.27
CA GLN A 732 12.31 7.68 -10.69
C GLN A 732 13.78 7.28 -10.58
N HIS A 733 14.65 8.06 -11.19
CA HIS A 733 16.10 7.82 -11.22
C HIS A 733 16.93 9.05 -10.82
N LEU A 734 16.28 10.20 -10.56
CA LEU A 734 16.95 11.50 -10.44
C LEU A 734 17.85 11.58 -9.20
N MET A 735 17.30 11.34 -8.02
CA MET A 735 18.02 11.58 -6.77
C MET A 735 19.16 10.58 -6.57
N ARG A 736 18.85 9.28 -6.78
CA ARG A 736 19.87 8.23 -6.70
C ARG A 736 20.91 8.33 -7.81
N GLY A 737 20.47 8.64 -9.03
CA GLY A 737 21.41 8.78 -10.17
C GLY A 737 22.38 9.93 -9.99
N LEU A 738 21.92 11.09 -9.52
CA LEU A 738 22.83 12.18 -9.17
C LEU A 738 23.82 11.74 -8.09
N THR A 739 23.36 11.10 -7.04
CA THR A 739 24.20 10.68 -5.90
C THR A 739 25.24 9.63 -6.31
N GLU A 740 24.83 8.61 -7.08
CA GLU A 740 25.69 7.51 -7.52
C GLU A 740 26.87 7.97 -8.39
N TYR A 741 26.65 8.98 -9.24
CA TYR A 741 27.69 9.53 -10.12
C TYR A 741 28.38 10.78 -9.56
N GLY A 742 28.27 11.05 -8.24
CA GLY A 742 29.03 12.10 -7.55
C GLY A 742 28.36 13.47 -7.48
N GLY A 743 27.10 13.59 -7.87
CA GLY A 743 26.31 14.83 -7.79
C GLY A 743 25.49 14.99 -6.51
N LEU A 744 25.96 14.50 -5.36
CA LEU A 744 25.23 14.54 -4.08
C LEU A 744 24.76 15.96 -3.71
N GLU A 745 25.62 16.97 -3.85
CA GLU A 745 25.25 18.35 -3.50
C GLU A 745 24.21 18.95 -4.45
N LEU A 746 24.20 18.50 -5.72
CA LEU A 746 23.16 18.88 -6.67
C LEU A 746 21.82 18.21 -6.31
N ALA A 747 21.82 16.93 -5.92
CA ALA A 747 20.63 16.25 -5.41
C ALA A 747 20.07 16.95 -4.16
N TYR A 748 20.94 17.29 -3.21
CA TYR A 748 20.56 18.05 -2.02
C TYR A 748 20.00 19.44 -2.35
N LYS A 749 20.61 20.16 -3.30
CA LYS A 749 20.12 21.45 -3.80
C LYS A 749 18.71 21.33 -4.41
N ILE A 750 18.44 20.28 -5.20
CA ILE A 750 17.14 20.05 -5.83
C ILE A 750 16.07 19.79 -4.77
N VAL A 751 16.32 18.91 -3.80
CA VAL A 751 15.33 18.54 -2.79
C VAL A 751 15.02 19.66 -1.81
N THR A 752 15.98 20.58 -1.59
CA THR A 752 15.81 21.74 -0.70
C THR A 752 15.40 23.02 -1.42
N ASN A 753 15.16 22.95 -2.73
CA ASN A 753 14.65 24.09 -3.51
C ASN A 753 13.16 24.33 -3.21
N ASP A 754 12.79 25.61 -2.94
CA ASP A 754 11.42 26.01 -2.62
C ASP A 754 10.78 26.87 -3.73
N THR A 755 11.42 26.97 -4.89
CA THR A 755 10.93 27.70 -6.07
C THR A 755 10.53 26.74 -7.18
N TYR A 756 9.64 27.17 -8.07
CA TYR A 756 9.13 26.36 -9.19
C TYR A 756 10.21 26.01 -10.23
N PRO A 757 10.24 24.79 -10.73
CA PRO A 757 9.53 23.59 -10.27
C PRO A 757 10.28 22.82 -9.18
N SER A 758 9.65 22.52 -8.07
CA SER A 758 10.22 21.72 -6.98
C SER A 758 9.14 21.19 -6.03
N TRP A 759 9.48 20.18 -5.24
CA TRP A 759 8.62 19.73 -4.13
C TRP A 759 8.43 20.81 -3.05
N GLY A 760 9.49 21.61 -2.80
CA GLY A 760 9.41 22.71 -1.84
C GLY A 760 8.46 23.82 -2.27
N TYR A 761 8.32 24.05 -3.58
CA TYR A 761 7.29 24.95 -4.11
C TYR A 761 5.87 24.49 -3.73
N MET A 762 5.56 23.19 -3.88
CA MET A 762 4.25 22.65 -3.48
C MET A 762 3.99 22.92 -1.99
N ILE A 763 5.00 22.65 -1.12
CA ILE A 763 4.91 22.90 0.33
C ILE A 763 4.68 24.39 0.63
N LYS A 764 5.40 25.28 0.00
CA LYS A 764 5.26 26.74 0.14
C LYS A 764 3.88 27.22 -0.27
N LYS A 765 3.24 26.54 -1.19
CA LYS A 765 1.84 26.77 -1.61
C LYS A 765 0.81 26.02 -0.73
N GLY A 766 1.22 25.46 0.39
CA GLY A 766 0.34 24.87 1.40
C GLY A 766 0.03 23.38 1.20
N ALA A 767 0.79 22.66 0.37
CA ALA A 767 0.63 21.22 0.19
C ALA A 767 0.87 20.46 1.50
N THR A 768 -0.03 19.53 1.80
CA THR A 768 0.08 18.55 2.89
C THR A 768 0.17 17.11 2.38
N THR A 769 0.19 16.96 1.09
CA THR A 769 0.37 15.76 0.28
C THR A 769 1.22 16.11 -0.94
N ILE A 770 1.51 15.17 -1.82
CA ILE A 770 2.21 15.43 -3.08
C ILE A 770 1.18 15.71 -4.17
N TRP A 771 1.45 16.71 -5.02
CA TRP A 771 0.57 17.09 -6.13
C TRP A 771 0.88 16.26 -7.38
N GLU A 772 -0.11 16.18 -8.26
CA GLU A 772 0.01 15.57 -9.58
C GLU A 772 0.92 16.35 -10.54
N LEU A 773 0.85 17.67 -10.46
CA LEU A 773 1.60 18.58 -11.32
C LEU A 773 2.54 19.47 -10.52
N TRP A 774 3.71 19.77 -11.08
CA TRP A 774 4.67 20.72 -10.47
C TRP A 774 4.07 22.10 -10.25
N ASN A 775 3.20 22.55 -11.17
CA ASN A 775 2.44 23.80 -11.15
C ASN A 775 0.95 23.55 -10.83
N GLY A 776 0.65 22.65 -9.93
CA GLY A 776 -0.72 22.24 -9.60
C GLY A 776 -1.62 23.38 -9.10
N ASP A 777 -1.05 24.52 -8.71
CA ASP A 777 -1.82 25.72 -8.32
C ASP A 777 -2.23 26.60 -9.51
N THR A 778 -1.64 26.42 -10.69
CA THR A 778 -1.84 27.29 -11.86
C THR A 778 -2.26 26.55 -13.14
N ALA A 779 -2.00 25.24 -13.22
CA ALA A 779 -2.33 24.41 -14.38
C ALA A 779 -3.85 24.18 -14.51
N ASN A 780 -4.25 23.64 -15.67
CA ASN A 780 -5.64 23.29 -15.93
C ASN A 780 -6.19 22.33 -14.85
N PRO A 781 -7.32 22.67 -14.20
CA PRO A 781 -7.88 21.91 -13.09
C PRO A 781 -8.38 20.53 -13.45
N ALA A 782 -8.72 20.25 -14.70
CA ALA A 782 -9.29 18.97 -15.15
C ALA A 782 -8.41 17.76 -14.88
N MET A 783 -7.09 17.93 -14.79
CA MET A 783 -6.13 16.87 -14.48
C MET A 783 -5.51 16.99 -13.09
N ASN A 784 -5.71 18.07 -12.37
CA ASN A 784 -4.90 18.44 -11.23
C ASN A 784 -5.44 17.88 -9.92
N SER A 785 -4.84 16.80 -9.40
CA SER A 785 -5.03 16.32 -8.03
C SER A 785 -4.00 16.96 -7.08
N ARG A 786 -4.44 17.27 -5.86
CA ARG A 786 -3.53 17.71 -4.78
C ARG A 786 -3.04 16.54 -3.92
N ASN A 787 -3.48 15.33 -4.20
CA ASN A 787 -3.07 14.11 -3.53
C ASN A 787 -2.77 13.03 -4.57
N HIS A 788 -1.55 13.03 -5.06
CA HIS A 788 -1.05 12.11 -6.07
C HIS A 788 0.37 11.68 -5.70
N VAL A 789 0.81 10.50 -6.13
CA VAL A 789 2.10 9.97 -5.66
C VAL A 789 3.16 9.85 -6.74
N MET A 790 2.78 9.96 -8.02
CA MET A 790 3.72 9.71 -9.12
C MET A 790 4.96 10.63 -9.10
N LEU A 791 4.82 11.89 -8.64
CA LEU A 791 5.92 12.83 -8.52
C LEU A 791 6.83 12.61 -7.29
N LEU A 792 6.63 11.54 -6.51
CA LEU A 792 7.62 11.10 -5.52
C LEU A 792 8.87 10.52 -6.18
N GLY A 793 8.73 9.85 -7.32
CA GLY A 793 9.85 9.23 -8.02
C GLY A 793 10.67 8.32 -7.12
N ASP A 794 12.00 8.54 -7.06
CA ASP A 794 12.92 7.79 -6.19
C ASP A 794 13.26 8.52 -4.87
N LEU A 795 12.52 9.58 -4.53
CA LEU A 795 12.82 10.44 -3.38
C LEU A 795 12.89 9.66 -2.06
N LEU A 796 11.89 8.79 -1.80
CA LEU A 796 11.87 8.00 -0.56
C LEU A 796 12.98 6.95 -0.54
N ILE A 797 13.32 6.38 -1.69
CA ILE A 797 14.45 5.45 -1.78
C ILE A 797 15.74 6.18 -1.41
N TRP A 798 15.94 7.37 -1.94
CA TRP A 798 17.09 8.21 -1.63
C TRP A 798 17.15 8.59 -0.14
N PHE A 799 16.03 8.87 0.50
CA PHE A 799 15.98 9.14 1.94
C PHE A 799 16.49 7.96 2.77
N TYR A 800 16.01 6.75 2.49
CA TYR A 800 16.36 5.57 3.28
C TYR A 800 17.67 4.93 2.83
N GLU A 801 17.89 4.73 1.53
CA GLU A 801 19.10 4.08 1.02
C GLU A 801 20.32 4.98 1.06
N ASP A 802 20.17 6.25 0.68
CA ASP A 802 21.32 7.15 0.57
C ASP A 802 21.52 8.00 1.81
N LEU A 803 20.55 8.83 2.23
CA LEU A 803 20.75 9.69 3.40
C LEU A 803 20.87 8.91 4.71
N ALA A 804 20.04 7.90 4.91
CA ALA A 804 20.12 7.04 6.09
C ALA A 804 21.11 5.88 5.92
N GLY A 805 21.40 5.48 4.69
CA GLY A 805 22.33 4.40 4.38
C GLY A 805 21.79 3.00 4.62
N ILE A 806 20.49 2.79 4.66
CA ILE A 806 19.85 1.49 4.90
C ILE A 806 19.58 0.78 3.57
N LYS A 807 20.41 -0.19 3.19
CA LYS A 807 20.34 -0.91 1.90
C LYS A 807 20.39 -2.43 2.10
N ASN A 808 19.80 -3.19 1.17
CA ASN A 808 20.18 -4.59 0.99
C ASN A 808 21.57 -4.67 0.35
N THR A 809 22.38 -5.68 0.71
CA THR A 809 23.54 -6.00 -0.13
C THR A 809 23.05 -6.55 -1.48
N PRO A 810 23.83 -6.43 -2.57
CA PRO A 810 23.41 -6.96 -3.89
C PRO A 810 23.09 -8.46 -3.90
N ALA A 811 23.73 -9.23 -3.01
CA ALA A 811 23.56 -10.68 -2.90
C ALA A 811 22.43 -11.11 -1.95
N SER A 812 21.75 -10.16 -1.28
CA SER A 812 20.76 -10.45 -0.23
C SER A 812 19.39 -9.88 -0.54
N VAL A 813 18.38 -10.48 0.10
CA VAL A 813 16.99 -10.04 0.05
C VAL A 813 16.37 -10.00 1.45
N GLY A 814 15.35 -9.17 1.61
CA GLY A 814 14.64 -9.02 2.88
C GLY A 814 15.53 -8.50 4.01
N PHE A 815 16.66 -7.88 3.70
CA PHE A 815 17.64 -7.38 4.69
C PHE A 815 18.29 -8.48 5.54
N LYS A 816 18.48 -9.68 4.99
CA LYS A 816 19.28 -10.73 5.67
C LYS A 816 20.74 -10.33 5.83
N GLN A 817 21.29 -9.66 4.80
CA GLN A 817 22.60 -8.99 4.84
C GLN A 817 22.38 -7.53 4.50
N ILE A 818 22.72 -6.64 5.42
CA ILE A 818 22.42 -5.22 5.35
C ILE A 818 23.67 -4.47 4.93
N LEU A 819 23.55 -3.53 4.00
CA LEU A 819 24.59 -2.56 3.73
C LEU A 819 24.21 -1.23 4.40
N MET A 820 25.06 -0.79 5.32
CA MET A 820 24.91 0.49 6.01
C MET A 820 25.93 1.47 5.43
N GLU A 821 25.48 2.35 4.51
CA GLU A 821 26.35 3.25 3.76
C GLU A 821 25.66 4.60 3.49
N PRO A 822 25.61 5.48 4.49
CA PRO A 822 25.01 6.80 4.34
C PRO A 822 25.90 7.75 3.51
N VAL A 823 25.26 8.71 2.85
CA VAL A 823 25.93 9.87 2.27
C VAL A 823 25.69 11.11 3.12
N PHE A 824 26.61 12.07 3.08
CA PHE A 824 26.63 13.21 3.97
C PHE A 824 26.65 14.54 3.20
N PRO A 825 25.49 15.08 2.75
CA PRO A 825 25.41 16.39 2.14
C PRO A 825 26.00 17.48 3.06
N GLU A 826 26.73 18.46 2.53
CA GLU A 826 27.47 19.42 3.36
C GLU A 826 26.62 20.16 4.39
N LYS A 827 25.40 20.51 4.04
CA LYS A 827 24.48 21.30 4.87
C LYS A 827 23.56 20.46 5.75
N LEU A 828 23.59 19.14 5.63
CA LEU A 828 22.78 18.25 6.44
C LEU A 828 23.54 17.83 7.69
N ASN A 829 23.02 18.15 8.87
CA ASN A 829 23.73 17.95 10.14
C ASN A 829 23.40 16.63 10.83
N TYR A 830 22.18 16.10 10.62
CA TYR A 830 21.79 14.78 11.11
C TYR A 830 20.71 14.13 10.26
N VAL A 831 20.68 12.82 10.32
CA VAL A 831 19.56 11.96 9.88
C VAL A 831 19.29 10.95 10.98
N ASN A 832 18.02 10.77 11.32
CA ASN A 832 17.55 9.76 12.23
C ASN A 832 16.47 8.93 11.51
N ALA A 833 16.79 7.68 11.19
CA ALA A 833 15.90 6.83 10.42
C ALA A 833 15.85 5.42 10.96
N SER A 834 14.74 4.76 10.72
CA SER A 834 14.63 3.31 10.96
C SER A 834 13.69 2.66 9.96
N HIS A 835 13.92 1.37 9.71
CA HIS A 835 13.07 0.53 8.90
C HIS A 835 12.86 -0.82 9.59
N VAL A 836 11.62 -1.31 9.63
CA VAL A 836 11.29 -2.64 10.14
C VAL A 836 11.28 -3.62 8.98
N SER A 837 12.36 -4.38 8.87
CA SER A 837 12.52 -5.46 7.88
C SER A 837 11.80 -6.73 8.33
N PRO A 838 11.69 -7.77 7.49
CA PRO A 838 11.21 -9.09 7.91
C PRO A 838 11.94 -9.69 9.12
N TYR A 839 13.19 -9.30 9.35
CA TYR A 839 14.00 -9.76 10.48
C TYR A 839 13.89 -8.89 11.73
N GLY A 840 13.38 -7.68 11.63
CA GLY A 840 13.25 -6.70 12.70
C GLY A 840 13.73 -5.32 12.33
N ARG A 841 13.89 -4.49 13.36
CA ARG A 841 14.22 -3.07 13.19
C ARG A 841 15.68 -2.88 12.82
N ILE A 842 15.92 -2.14 11.72
CA ILE A 842 17.20 -1.57 11.32
C ILE A 842 17.18 -0.09 11.70
N GLY A 843 18.18 0.38 12.42
CA GLY A 843 18.30 1.77 12.84
C GLY A 843 19.55 2.42 12.27
N SER A 844 19.41 3.67 11.83
CA SER A 844 20.51 4.51 11.38
C SER A 844 20.27 5.94 11.90
N SER A 845 21.14 6.39 12.80
CA SER A 845 21.05 7.73 13.38
C SER A 845 22.43 8.36 13.41
N TRP A 846 22.72 9.23 12.44
CA TRP A 846 23.98 9.93 12.39
C TRP A 846 23.82 11.44 12.64
N LYS A 847 24.85 12.00 13.26
CA LYS A 847 25.01 13.44 13.47
C LYS A 847 26.43 13.84 13.18
N ARG A 848 26.60 14.98 12.50
CA ARG A 848 27.93 15.52 12.22
C ARG A 848 28.05 16.98 12.65
N ASP A 849 29.30 17.37 12.99
CA ASP A 849 29.73 18.75 13.22
C ASP A 849 31.09 18.93 12.53
N GLY A 850 31.09 19.55 11.37
CA GLY A 850 32.28 19.57 10.47
C GLY A 850 32.65 18.13 10.06
N ASN A 851 33.89 17.75 10.38
CA ASN A 851 34.42 16.41 10.11
C ASN A 851 34.21 15.42 11.27
N LYS A 852 33.55 15.85 12.36
CA LYS A 852 33.20 14.93 13.44
C LYS A 852 31.89 14.25 13.17
N LEU A 853 31.87 12.93 13.31
CA LEU A 853 30.71 12.07 13.11
C LEU A 853 30.41 11.28 14.37
N GLU A 854 29.16 11.23 14.75
CA GLU A 854 28.58 10.23 15.65
C GLU A 854 27.47 9.50 14.90
N TRP A 855 27.59 8.17 14.78
CA TRP A 855 26.61 7.37 14.05
C TRP A 855 26.21 6.13 14.88
N ASN A 856 24.96 6.05 15.24
CA ASN A 856 24.34 4.94 15.94
C ASN A 856 23.68 4.00 14.92
N VAL A 857 24.07 2.73 14.93
CA VAL A 857 23.59 1.68 14.04
C VAL A 857 22.94 0.58 14.85
N GLU A 858 21.75 0.14 14.46
CA GLU A 858 21.03 -1.00 15.05
C GLU A 858 20.78 -2.05 13.97
N ILE A 859 21.27 -3.28 14.22
CA ILE A 859 21.18 -4.43 13.32
C ILE A 859 20.35 -5.52 14.01
N PRO A 860 19.21 -5.98 13.42
CA PRO A 860 18.34 -6.95 14.06
C PRO A 860 19.00 -8.32 14.19
N ALA A 861 18.56 -9.10 15.19
CA ALA A 861 19.03 -10.48 15.38
C ALA A 861 18.77 -11.34 14.12
N ASN A 862 19.59 -12.34 13.91
CA ASN A 862 19.56 -13.20 12.74
C ASN A 862 19.90 -12.52 11.40
N THR A 863 20.61 -11.37 11.44
CA THR A 863 21.13 -10.66 10.28
C THR A 863 22.58 -10.24 10.49
N THR A 864 23.26 -9.89 9.40
CA THR A 864 24.60 -9.29 9.43
C THR A 864 24.58 -7.96 8.67
N ALA A 865 25.58 -7.13 8.92
CA ALA A 865 25.72 -5.87 8.17
C ALA A 865 27.16 -5.59 7.79
N THR A 866 27.33 -5.00 6.61
CA THR A 866 28.53 -4.33 6.18
C THR A 866 28.34 -2.82 6.35
N VAL A 867 29.16 -2.18 7.16
CA VAL A 867 29.18 -0.72 7.34
C VAL A 867 30.29 -0.14 6.50
N LYS A 868 29.97 0.92 5.75
CA LYS A 868 30.97 1.66 4.94
C LYS A 868 30.95 3.14 5.31
N LEU A 869 32.10 3.67 5.72
CA LEU A 869 32.27 5.07 6.11
C LEU A 869 33.44 5.73 5.34
N PRO A 870 33.30 6.99 4.90
CA PRO A 870 34.42 7.76 4.37
C PRO A 870 35.56 7.86 5.40
N LEU A 871 36.81 7.69 4.96
CA LEU A 871 37.98 7.78 5.84
C LEU A 871 38.19 9.19 6.40
N ASP A 872 37.66 10.21 5.74
CA ASP A 872 37.79 11.63 6.15
C ASP A 872 37.16 11.94 7.53
N PHE A 873 36.29 11.06 8.00
CA PHE A 873 35.71 11.19 9.35
C PHE A 873 36.62 10.66 10.46
N HIS A 874 37.73 10.00 10.14
CA HIS A 874 38.70 9.47 11.11
C HIS A 874 38.03 8.65 12.24
N VAL A 875 37.05 7.82 11.90
CA VAL A 875 36.35 6.97 12.84
C VAL A 875 37.27 5.84 13.32
N GLN A 876 37.40 5.67 14.63
CA GLN A 876 38.10 4.54 15.21
C GLN A 876 37.14 3.42 15.57
N VAL A 877 37.49 2.19 15.23
CA VAL A 877 36.72 1.00 15.53
C VAL A 877 37.57 0.01 16.28
N ASP A 878 37.11 -0.41 17.44
CA ASP A 878 37.77 -1.49 18.21
C ASP A 878 37.41 -2.85 17.58
N ALA A 879 38.31 -3.43 16.82
CA ALA A 879 38.13 -4.74 16.20
C ALA A 879 37.91 -5.88 17.23
N GLY A 880 38.19 -5.62 18.53
CA GLY A 880 37.92 -6.56 19.63
C GLY A 880 36.51 -6.44 20.21
N GLN A 881 35.71 -5.45 19.80
CA GLN A 881 34.35 -5.27 20.27
C GLN A 881 33.47 -6.46 19.85
N ALA A 882 32.62 -6.93 20.75
CA ALA A 882 31.69 -8.01 20.46
C ALA A 882 30.79 -7.67 19.26
N GLY A 883 30.63 -8.63 18.36
CA GLY A 883 29.83 -8.50 17.14
C GLY A 883 30.54 -7.80 15.97
N ILE A 884 31.81 -7.34 16.13
CA ILE A 884 32.64 -6.88 15.01
C ILE A 884 33.43 -8.06 14.49
N HIS A 885 33.24 -8.40 13.20
CA HIS A 885 33.88 -9.57 12.58
C HIS A 885 35.18 -9.18 11.85
N SER A 886 35.20 -8.04 11.19
CA SER A 886 36.39 -7.50 10.54
C SER A 886 36.33 -5.96 10.44
N VAL A 887 37.53 -5.35 10.35
CA VAL A 887 37.70 -3.92 10.10
C VAL A 887 38.83 -3.80 9.07
N GLU A 888 38.55 -3.18 7.94
CA GLU A 888 39.51 -2.97 6.87
C GLU A 888 39.30 -1.63 6.16
N GLU A 889 40.32 -1.18 5.44
CA GLU A 889 40.22 -0.02 4.56
C GLU A 889 40.19 -0.51 3.10
N ALA A 890 39.11 -0.18 2.39
CA ALA A 890 38.93 -0.53 0.98
C ALA A 890 38.24 0.60 0.21
N ASP A 891 38.68 0.86 -1.01
CA ASP A 891 38.07 1.85 -1.92
C ASP A 891 37.91 3.25 -1.28
N GLY A 892 38.87 3.66 -0.44
CA GLY A 892 38.82 4.96 0.26
C GLY A 892 37.80 5.03 1.39
N LYS A 893 37.31 3.90 1.85
CA LYS A 893 36.34 3.78 2.96
C LYS A 893 36.84 2.84 4.06
N LEU A 894 36.43 3.10 5.29
CA LEU A 894 36.47 2.16 6.39
C LEU A 894 35.31 1.17 6.19
N VAL A 895 35.62 -0.10 6.08
CA VAL A 895 34.66 -1.19 5.89
C VAL A 895 34.65 -2.05 7.16
N VAL A 896 33.46 -2.22 7.78
CA VAL A 896 33.31 -3.00 9.02
C VAL A 896 32.22 -4.04 8.83
N GLU A 897 32.57 -5.30 9.03
CA GLU A 897 31.61 -6.40 9.04
C GLU A 897 31.05 -6.59 10.46
N LEU A 898 29.74 -6.59 10.58
CA LEU A 898 29.02 -6.66 11.87
C LEU A 898 28.06 -7.86 11.94
N GLY A 899 27.97 -8.45 13.12
CA GLY A 899 26.80 -9.22 13.55
C GLY A 899 25.65 -8.32 14.00
N SER A 900 24.56 -8.94 14.48
CA SER A 900 23.43 -8.21 15.06
C SER A 900 23.81 -7.46 16.33
N GLY A 901 23.12 -6.33 16.61
CA GLY A 901 23.37 -5.55 17.83
C GLY A 901 23.27 -4.04 17.62
N LYS A 902 23.73 -3.30 18.62
CA LYS A 902 23.81 -1.84 18.57
C LYS A 902 25.28 -1.41 18.62
N TYR A 903 25.62 -0.53 17.72
CA TYR A 903 26.99 -0.05 17.51
C TYR A 903 27.03 1.47 17.44
N VAL A 904 28.13 2.05 17.88
CA VAL A 904 28.37 3.49 17.80
C VAL A 904 29.70 3.73 17.10
N PHE A 905 29.66 4.48 16.03
CA PHE A 905 30.85 4.93 15.28
C PHE A 905 31.07 6.41 15.59
N MET A 906 32.24 6.74 16.10
CA MET A 906 32.57 8.13 16.50
C MET A 906 33.93 8.55 15.94
N SER A 907 33.97 9.79 15.43
CA SER A 907 35.25 10.47 15.12
C SER A 907 35.97 10.80 16.44
N GLU A 908 37.32 10.81 16.39
CA GLU A 908 38.17 11.32 17.48
C GLU A 908 37.97 12.82 17.76
#